data_3c4d65722e4fa3ba310d529ee89e3019
#
_entry.id   3c4d65722e4fa3ba310d529ee89e3019
#
_cell.length_a   1.000
_cell.length_b   1.000
_cell.length_c   1.000
_cell.angle_alpha   90.00
_cell.angle_beta   90.00
_cell.angle_gamma   90.00
#
_symmetry.space_group_name_H-M   'P 1'
#
loop_
_entity.id
_entity.type
_entity.pdbx_description
1 polymer ?
#
loop_
_entity_poly.entity_id
_entity_poly.type
_entity_poly.pdbx_seq_one_letter_code
_entity_poly.pdbx_strand_id
1 'polypeptide(L)'
;MADQLVVHGAREHNLKNVTVTLPRNALVCVTGLSGSGKSSLAFDTIYAEGQRRYVESLSAYARQFLQMMEKPDVDSIDGLSPAISIDQKTTSRNPRSTVGTVTEIYDYLRLLYARVGRPHCPVCGRQIAGQSLDQIVEQVLALPEGTRFTVDAPVVRDRKGEFRDVLEELRRDGFTRVKVDGEQRLLEDEIVLDKKFKHTIEVVVDRLVMKPDLRLRLTQSIETATSLAEGLVGIAVVDGDSYLYSENFACPEHGVSLAELEPRVFSFNAPHGACPRCTGLGSQLEIDPDLLVPDPSLSIEEGALVPWSLGGQGFYESVIKAIADRYEIDLATPWRDLEREQQDRFLFGTGGDRILVTYRNRMGRKRQYTMAFEGLVTNLQRRYRETDSSTQRERIEEYMSMRPCPVCHGARLRPEVLAVTVGGKSIHAFAEQSVQRALGSLDELGLTRTEELIGSRIVKEIRERLTFLDDVGVGYLNLDRAARTLSGGEAQRLRLATQIGSQLVGVLYILDEPSIGLHQRDNGRLIGTLERLRDLGNTVLVVEHDEQMMRTADWLVDMGPGAGEHGGEVVAEGTARDLMRNRRSVTGHFLSGKRRIAVPERRTEDRGTLRICGAREHNLKGIDVEFPVGKFVSVTGVSGSGKSTLVNEIVYKALANRLSKTRTKPGAHDTVEGIDGFDKVIEIDQRPIGRTPRSNPATYTDLFTHVRELYSLTPEAKVRGYKPGRFSFNVRGGRCETCKGDGQIKIEMHFLPDVYVPCETCHGRRYNRETLEVRFKGKSIADVLEMSVEEALEFFSKIPKIRRRLQTLHDVGLDYIRLGQPATTLSGGEAQRVKLAAELSKIATGRTLYILDEPTTGLHFADIEKLLEVLQRLVDAGNTVVVIEHNLDVIKQADWIVDLGPEGGEAGGEVIAVGTPEDVAQVEESHTGQYLRGALAEGRVAAAA
;
A
#
# COMPACT_ATOMS: atom_id res chain seq x y z
N MET A 1 -21.86 9.16 36.72
CA MET A 1 -20.64 9.35 35.91
C MET A 1 -20.64 10.80 35.46
N ALA A 2 -19.48 11.43 35.35
CA ALA A 2 -19.43 12.82 34.88
C ALA A 2 -19.95 12.86 33.42
N ASP A 3 -20.90 13.75 33.12
CA ASP A 3 -21.47 13.89 31.77
C ASP A 3 -20.55 14.68 30.82
N GLN A 4 -19.38 15.06 31.29
CA GLN A 4 -18.43 15.90 30.58
C GLN A 4 -17.01 15.35 30.72
N LEU A 5 -16.21 15.57 29.67
CA LEU A 5 -14.75 15.43 29.65
C LEU A 5 -14.17 16.83 29.81
N VAL A 6 -13.41 17.05 30.88
CA VAL A 6 -12.81 18.37 31.16
C VAL A 6 -11.29 18.27 31.16
N VAL A 7 -10.66 19.04 30.28
CA VAL A 7 -9.21 19.21 30.24
C VAL A 7 -8.84 20.48 30.96
N HIS A 8 -7.92 20.41 31.91
CA HIS A 8 -7.46 21.56 32.67
C HIS A 8 -5.99 21.84 32.39
N GLY A 9 -5.71 23.04 31.90
CA GLY A 9 -4.35 23.57 31.81
C GLY A 9 -3.41 22.81 30.88
N ALA A 10 -3.86 22.46 29.68
CA ALA A 10 -3.01 21.80 28.69
C ALA A 10 -1.97 22.75 28.08
N ARG A 11 -0.69 22.32 28.08
CA ARG A 11 0.46 23.13 27.63
C ARG A 11 1.37 22.37 26.67
N GLU A 12 0.88 21.25 26.10
CA GLU A 12 1.67 20.45 25.16
C GLU A 12 1.95 21.24 23.87
N HIS A 13 3.20 21.19 23.41
CA HIS A 13 3.68 21.92 22.23
C HIS A 13 3.38 23.42 22.25
N ASN A 14 2.44 23.90 21.43
CA ASN A 14 2.06 25.32 21.34
C ASN A 14 0.80 25.68 22.13
N LEU A 15 0.24 24.75 22.90
CA LEU A 15 -0.96 25.02 23.70
C LEU A 15 -0.66 26.01 24.85
N LYS A 16 -1.52 27.02 25.01
CA LYS A 16 -1.35 28.10 25.96
C LYS A 16 -2.25 27.94 27.20
N ASN A 17 -1.94 26.91 28.02
CA ASN A 17 -2.69 26.62 29.24
C ASN A 17 -4.19 26.43 28.96
N VAL A 18 -4.51 25.60 27.99
CA VAL A 18 -5.87 25.40 27.48
C VAL A 18 -6.72 24.64 28.50
N THR A 19 -7.89 25.22 28.82
CA THR A 19 -8.95 24.53 29.56
C THR A 19 -10.17 24.44 28.65
N VAL A 20 -10.70 23.22 28.44
CA VAL A 20 -11.86 23.01 27.57
C VAL A 20 -12.77 21.93 28.15
N THR A 21 -14.08 22.11 27.96
CA THR A 21 -15.12 21.18 28.43
C THR A 21 -15.85 20.60 27.25
N LEU A 22 -15.79 19.27 27.11
CA LEU A 22 -16.37 18.53 25.99
C LEU A 22 -17.54 17.66 26.48
N PRO A 23 -18.67 17.62 25.76
CA PRO A 23 -19.76 16.71 26.09
C PRO A 23 -19.34 15.26 25.85
N ARG A 24 -19.78 14.34 26.69
CA ARG A 24 -19.63 12.90 26.47
C ARG A 24 -20.79 12.37 25.63
N ASN A 25 -20.61 11.18 25.02
CA ASN A 25 -21.61 10.56 24.15
C ASN A 25 -22.06 11.50 23.03
N ALA A 26 -21.12 12.23 22.47
CA ALA A 26 -21.33 13.27 21.46
C ALA A 26 -20.27 13.15 20.35
N LEU A 27 -20.61 13.67 19.18
CA LEU A 27 -19.66 13.90 18.08
C LEU A 27 -19.06 15.30 18.27
N VAL A 28 -17.80 15.34 18.69
CA VAL A 28 -17.05 16.57 18.93
C VAL A 28 -16.06 16.80 17.79
N CYS A 29 -16.09 17.96 17.17
CA CYS A 29 -15.15 18.33 16.12
C CYS A 29 -14.18 19.42 16.60
N VAL A 30 -12.89 19.14 16.56
CA VAL A 30 -11.81 20.09 16.81
C VAL A 30 -11.32 20.66 15.48
N THR A 31 -11.48 21.95 15.27
CA THR A 31 -11.17 22.66 14.02
C THR A 31 -10.24 23.85 14.25
N GLY A 32 -9.87 24.57 13.20
CA GLY A 32 -9.00 25.74 13.23
C GLY A 32 -7.86 25.66 12.22
N LEU A 33 -7.06 26.72 12.11
CA LEU A 33 -5.96 26.84 11.15
C LEU A 33 -4.94 25.68 11.28
N SER A 34 -4.23 25.37 10.19
CA SER A 34 -3.10 24.42 10.23
C SER A 34 -2.05 24.93 11.22
N GLY A 35 -1.55 24.04 12.11
CA GLY A 35 -0.62 24.43 13.17
C GLY A 35 -1.21 25.20 14.35
N SER A 36 -2.54 25.30 14.49
CA SER A 36 -3.20 25.98 15.61
C SER A 36 -3.20 25.21 16.94
N GLY A 37 -2.74 23.92 16.96
CA GLY A 37 -2.69 23.10 18.18
C GLY A 37 -3.79 22.04 18.28
N LYS A 38 -4.56 21.79 17.23
CA LYS A 38 -5.65 20.78 17.20
C LYS A 38 -5.16 19.39 17.58
N SER A 39 -4.13 18.89 16.88
CA SER A 39 -3.57 17.56 17.12
C SER A 39 -2.88 17.50 18.48
N SER A 40 -2.25 18.59 18.94
CA SER A 40 -1.65 18.69 20.28
C SER A 40 -2.70 18.52 21.38
N LEU A 41 -3.91 19.09 21.21
CA LEU A 41 -5.01 18.91 22.16
C LEU A 41 -5.61 17.50 22.07
N ALA A 42 -5.93 17.02 20.87
CA ALA A 42 -6.67 15.76 20.68
C ALA A 42 -5.78 14.53 20.92
N PHE A 43 -4.57 14.49 20.31
CA PHE A 43 -3.69 13.31 20.33
C PHE A 43 -2.62 13.40 21.42
N ASP A 44 -1.84 14.48 21.44
CA ASP A 44 -0.70 14.59 22.34
C ASP A 44 -1.13 14.87 23.79
N THR A 45 -2.36 15.34 24.03
CA THR A 45 -2.90 15.58 25.38
C THR A 45 -3.98 14.57 25.75
N ILE A 46 -5.16 14.57 25.09
CA ILE A 46 -6.34 13.78 25.52
C ILE A 46 -6.07 12.29 25.29
N TYR A 47 -5.65 11.90 24.09
CA TYR A 47 -5.37 10.49 23.77
C TYR A 47 -4.17 9.96 24.58
N ALA A 48 -3.08 10.71 24.64
CA ALA A 48 -1.87 10.31 25.35
C ALA A 48 -2.17 10.02 26.84
N GLU A 49 -2.92 10.87 27.52
CA GLU A 49 -3.31 10.66 28.91
C GLU A 49 -4.29 9.48 29.06
N GLY A 50 -5.22 9.32 28.12
CA GLY A 50 -6.17 8.18 28.11
C GLY A 50 -5.46 6.85 27.97
N GLN A 51 -4.54 6.76 27.05
CA GLN A 51 -3.72 5.55 26.85
C GLN A 51 -2.78 5.29 28.02
N ARG A 52 -2.13 6.33 28.56
CA ARG A 52 -1.27 6.21 29.72
C ARG A 52 -2.02 5.61 30.92
N ARG A 53 -3.22 6.15 31.27
CA ARG A 53 -4.04 5.61 32.35
C ARG A 53 -4.49 4.17 32.09
N TYR A 54 -4.86 3.87 30.85
CA TYR A 54 -5.22 2.50 30.47
C TYR A 54 -4.05 1.53 30.68
N VAL A 55 -2.87 1.86 30.18
CA VAL A 55 -1.65 1.03 30.34
C VAL A 55 -1.26 0.89 31.81
N GLU A 56 -1.37 1.96 32.61
CA GLU A 56 -1.13 1.90 34.06
C GLU A 56 -2.07 0.97 34.82
N SER A 57 -3.30 0.81 34.33
CA SER A 57 -4.29 -0.11 34.92
C SER A 57 -3.98 -1.58 34.67
N LEU A 58 -3.10 -1.90 33.73
CA LEU A 58 -2.73 -3.27 33.36
C LEU A 58 -1.70 -3.87 34.34
N SER A 59 -1.58 -5.19 34.32
CA SER A 59 -0.59 -5.91 35.13
C SER A 59 0.85 -5.49 34.79
N ALA A 60 1.76 -5.61 35.75
CA ALA A 60 3.18 -5.27 35.54
C ALA A 60 3.81 -6.05 34.36
N TYR A 61 3.35 -7.29 34.13
CA TYR A 61 3.78 -8.11 32.99
C TYR A 61 3.29 -7.54 31.66
N ALA A 62 2.01 -7.16 31.54
CA ALA A 62 1.47 -6.56 30.33
C ALA A 62 2.10 -5.21 30.00
N ARG A 63 2.44 -4.40 31.03
CA ARG A 63 3.14 -3.11 30.86
C ARG A 63 4.52 -3.23 30.23
N GLN A 64 5.22 -4.34 30.38
CA GLN A 64 6.55 -4.57 29.77
C GLN A 64 6.48 -4.69 28.24
N PHE A 65 5.33 -5.04 27.69
CA PHE A 65 5.12 -5.21 26.25
C PHE A 65 4.43 -4.01 25.58
N LEU A 66 3.91 -3.08 26.38
CA LEU A 66 3.20 -1.90 25.89
C LEU A 66 4.09 -0.66 26.13
N GLN A 67 4.24 0.13 25.08
CA GLN A 67 4.97 1.39 25.17
C GLN A 67 4.16 2.36 26.05
N MET A 68 4.71 2.75 27.21
CA MET A 68 4.13 3.83 28.01
C MET A 68 4.35 5.15 27.29
N MET A 69 3.28 5.88 27.04
CA MET A 69 3.37 7.28 26.60
C MET A 69 3.92 8.15 27.73
N GLU A 70 4.71 9.15 27.40
CA GLU A 70 5.11 10.17 28.35
C GLU A 70 3.86 10.88 28.89
N LYS A 71 3.93 11.34 30.13
CA LYS A 71 2.83 12.10 30.72
C LYS A 71 2.75 13.45 30.03
N PRO A 72 1.61 13.78 29.39
CA PRO A 72 1.46 15.09 28.73
C PRO A 72 1.51 16.23 29.73
N ASP A 73 1.94 17.40 29.28
CA ASP A 73 1.94 18.63 30.08
C ASP A 73 0.51 19.17 30.21
N VAL A 74 -0.19 18.65 31.19
CA VAL A 74 -1.58 18.99 31.51
C VAL A 74 -1.77 18.91 33.04
N ASP A 75 -2.57 19.81 33.60
CA ASP A 75 -2.83 19.80 35.05
C ASP A 75 -3.67 18.57 35.43
N SER A 76 -4.84 18.41 34.82
CA SER A 76 -5.68 17.21 34.98
C SER A 76 -6.62 17.02 33.80
N ILE A 77 -7.10 15.78 33.61
CA ILE A 77 -8.22 15.47 32.69
C ILE A 77 -9.24 14.64 33.48
N ASP A 78 -10.46 15.21 33.63
CA ASP A 78 -11.56 14.58 34.34
C ASP A 78 -12.58 13.97 33.35
N GLY A 79 -13.25 12.89 33.73
CA GLY A 79 -14.25 12.24 32.89
C GLY A 79 -13.69 11.43 31.71
N LEU A 80 -12.40 11.14 31.69
CA LEU A 80 -11.74 10.41 30.60
C LEU A 80 -12.17 8.95 30.53
N SER A 81 -12.61 8.50 29.37
CA SER A 81 -12.88 7.10 29.02
C SER A 81 -11.64 6.42 28.42
N PRO A 82 -11.62 5.06 28.34
CA PRO A 82 -10.62 4.38 27.52
C PRO A 82 -10.59 4.99 26.12
N ALA A 83 -9.41 5.36 25.64
CA ALA A 83 -9.26 6.09 24.38
C ALA A 83 -8.68 5.19 23.27
N ILE A 84 -9.24 5.28 22.07
CA ILE A 84 -8.78 4.60 20.86
C ILE A 84 -8.48 5.67 19.80
N SER A 85 -7.25 5.67 19.29
CA SER A 85 -6.84 6.56 18.21
C SER A 85 -6.94 5.86 16.85
N ILE A 86 -7.48 6.57 15.87
CA ILE A 86 -7.53 6.16 14.46
C ILE A 86 -6.81 7.23 13.64
N ASP A 87 -5.48 7.12 13.59
CA ASP A 87 -4.60 8.06 12.89
C ASP A 87 -4.34 7.65 11.42
N GLN A 88 -3.82 8.60 10.64
CA GLN A 88 -3.51 8.43 9.24
C GLN A 88 -2.12 7.81 8.98
N LYS A 89 -1.19 7.95 9.93
CA LYS A 89 0.26 7.71 9.70
C LYS A 89 0.69 6.25 9.68
N THR A 90 -0.11 5.31 10.14
CA THR A 90 0.30 3.92 10.32
C THR A 90 -0.25 2.98 9.26
N THR A 91 0.27 3.03 8.03
CA THR A 91 0.06 1.93 7.07
C THR A 91 0.93 0.73 7.48
N SER A 92 0.33 -0.46 7.51
CA SER A 92 1.09 -1.69 7.78
C SER A 92 2.19 -1.88 6.74
N ARG A 93 3.45 -1.92 7.19
CA ARG A 93 4.60 -2.22 6.32
C ARG A 93 4.76 -3.72 6.06
N ASN A 94 3.96 -4.56 6.69
CA ASN A 94 4.03 -6.00 6.50
C ASN A 94 3.51 -6.37 5.10
N PRO A 95 4.33 -6.98 4.23
CA PRO A 95 3.94 -7.32 2.87
C PRO A 95 2.85 -8.42 2.80
N ARG A 96 2.59 -9.11 3.91
CA ARG A 96 1.55 -10.13 4.01
C ARG A 96 0.19 -9.59 4.45
N SER A 97 0.13 -8.36 4.95
CA SER A 97 -1.15 -7.75 5.35
C SER A 97 -1.99 -7.38 4.13
N THR A 98 -3.26 -7.79 4.13
CA THR A 98 -4.26 -7.45 3.11
C THR A 98 -5.45 -6.76 3.76
N VAL A 99 -6.34 -6.17 2.94
CA VAL A 99 -7.62 -5.63 3.43
C VAL A 99 -8.34 -6.68 4.26
N GLY A 100 -8.51 -7.89 3.75
CA GLY A 100 -9.22 -8.97 4.45
C GLY A 100 -8.57 -9.39 5.78
N THR A 101 -7.23 -9.33 5.90
CA THR A 101 -6.56 -9.68 7.18
C THR A 101 -6.58 -8.55 8.19
N VAL A 102 -6.52 -7.28 7.75
CA VAL A 102 -6.60 -6.12 8.64
C VAL A 102 -8.00 -5.96 9.23
N THR A 103 -9.02 -6.33 8.45
CA THR A 103 -10.43 -6.27 8.85
C THR A 103 -10.95 -7.54 9.54
N GLU A 104 -10.07 -8.53 9.76
CA GLU A 104 -10.39 -9.86 10.31
C GLU A 104 -11.36 -10.69 9.45
N ILE A 105 -11.86 -10.16 8.33
CA ILE A 105 -12.78 -10.89 7.43
C ILE A 105 -12.14 -12.18 6.94
N TYR A 106 -10.84 -12.15 6.65
CA TYR A 106 -10.10 -13.32 6.18
C TYR A 106 -10.06 -14.46 7.21
N ASP A 107 -10.07 -14.15 8.50
CA ASP A 107 -10.12 -15.16 9.56
C ASP A 107 -11.46 -15.86 9.62
N TYR A 108 -12.56 -15.13 9.41
CA TYR A 108 -13.90 -15.73 9.27
C TYR A 108 -14.04 -16.52 7.97
N LEU A 109 -13.44 -16.05 6.85
CA LEU A 109 -13.41 -16.82 5.60
C LEU A 109 -12.66 -18.15 5.81
N ARG A 110 -11.50 -18.14 6.46
CA ARG A 110 -10.75 -19.36 6.79
C ARG A 110 -11.60 -20.34 7.60
N LEU A 111 -12.35 -19.83 8.55
CA LEU A 111 -13.26 -20.66 9.36
C LEU A 111 -14.42 -21.21 8.50
N LEU A 112 -15.01 -20.39 7.64
CA LEU A 112 -16.07 -20.81 6.72
C LEU A 112 -15.60 -21.93 5.80
N TYR A 113 -14.47 -21.73 5.11
CA TYR A 113 -13.90 -22.72 4.18
C TYR A 113 -13.46 -24.01 4.87
N ALA A 114 -13.02 -23.93 6.13
CA ALA A 114 -12.68 -25.11 6.92
C ALA A 114 -13.91 -25.91 7.36
N ARG A 115 -15.09 -25.29 7.51
CA ARG A 115 -16.29 -25.94 8.05
C ARG A 115 -17.29 -26.40 6.99
N VAL A 116 -17.43 -25.62 5.90
CA VAL A 116 -18.40 -25.90 4.83
C VAL A 116 -17.76 -25.99 3.44
N GLY A 117 -16.43 -25.94 3.38
CA GLY A 117 -15.68 -26.02 2.12
C GLY A 117 -15.77 -27.40 1.49
N ARG A 118 -15.98 -27.43 0.18
CA ARG A 118 -16.03 -28.66 -0.64
C ARG A 118 -14.71 -28.80 -1.38
N PRO A 119 -13.88 -29.79 -1.01
CA PRO A 119 -12.59 -29.99 -1.67
C PRO A 119 -12.75 -30.61 -3.06
N HIS A 120 -11.89 -30.16 -3.99
CA HIS A 120 -11.79 -30.68 -5.35
C HIS A 120 -10.34 -31.04 -5.68
N CYS A 121 -10.14 -31.91 -6.64
CA CYS A 121 -8.82 -32.21 -7.15
C CYS A 121 -8.30 -31.03 -7.99
N PRO A 122 -7.12 -30.45 -7.68
CA PRO A 122 -6.57 -29.32 -8.45
C PRO A 122 -6.20 -29.69 -9.90
N VAL A 123 -6.12 -31.00 -10.23
CA VAL A 123 -5.73 -31.49 -11.56
C VAL A 123 -6.95 -31.79 -12.44
N CYS A 124 -7.93 -32.57 -11.92
CA CYS A 124 -9.10 -32.99 -12.71
C CYS A 124 -10.42 -32.27 -12.32
N GLY A 125 -10.42 -31.43 -11.26
CA GLY A 125 -11.62 -30.69 -10.84
C GLY A 125 -12.70 -31.55 -10.16
N ARG A 126 -12.52 -32.87 -10.04
CA ARG A 126 -13.49 -33.76 -9.39
C ARG A 126 -13.60 -33.41 -7.91
N GLN A 127 -14.81 -33.38 -7.37
CA GLN A 127 -15.03 -33.23 -5.93
C GLN A 127 -14.44 -34.43 -5.19
N ILE A 128 -13.69 -34.15 -4.13
CA ILE A 128 -13.07 -35.14 -3.25
C ILE A 128 -13.89 -35.19 -1.98
N ALA A 129 -14.39 -36.39 -1.62
CA ALA A 129 -15.06 -36.63 -0.36
C ALA A 129 -14.25 -37.64 0.44
N GLY A 130 -13.99 -37.39 1.70
CA GLY A 130 -13.56 -38.39 2.66
C GLY A 130 -14.74 -39.34 2.93
N GLN A 131 -14.49 -40.64 2.81
CA GLN A 131 -15.50 -41.65 3.14
C GLN A 131 -15.22 -42.19 4.55
N SER A 132 -16.22 -42.32 5.38
CA SER A 132 -16.03 -43.01 6.65
C SER A 132 -15.82 -44.52 6.42
N LEU A 133 -15.11 -45.17 7.33
CA LEU A 133 -14.90 -46.62 7.27
C LEU A 133 -16.21 -47.37 7.00
N ASP A 134 -17.29 -46.97 7.70
CA ASP A 134 -18.62 -47.59 7.50
C ASP A 134 -19.17 -47.37 6.10
N GLN A 135 -18.96 -46.19 5.49
CA GLN A 135 -19.42 -45.91 4.13
C GLN A 135 -18.66 -46.75 3.11
N ILE A 136 -17.33 -46.92 3.30
CA ILE A 136 -16.51 -47.78 2.45
C ILE A 136 -16.99 -49.22 2.55
N VAL A 137 -17.20 -49.70 3.77
CA VAL A 137 -17.72 -51.05 4.03
C VAL A 137 -19.09 -51.29 3.36
N GLU A 138 -20.04 -50.35 3.48
CA GLU A 138 -21.36 -50.45 2.85
C GLU A 138 -21.27 -50.49 1.33
N GLN A 139 -20.39 -49.67 0.74
CA GLN A 139 -20.20 -49.70 -0.72
C GLN A 139 -19.61 -51.01 -1.21
N VAL A 140 -18.65 -51.56 -0.47
CA VAL A 140 -18.05 -52.88 -0.83
C VAL A 140 -19.09 -54.00 -0.62
N LEU A 141 -19.92 -53.96 0.41
CA LEU A 141 -20.98 -54.93 0.64
C LEU A 141 -22.10 -54.90 -0.41
N ALA A 142 -22.21 -53.80 -1.18
CA ALA A 142 -23.14 -53.70 -2.31
C ALA A 142 -22.72 -54.54 -3.55
N LEU A 143 -21.49 -55.12 -3.54
CA LEU A 143 -21.05 -56.06 -4.60
C LEU A 143 -21.90 -57.33 -4.63
N PRO A 144 -22.15 -57.93 -5.79
CA PRO A 144 -22.93 -59.15 -5.91
C PRO A 144 -22.41 -60.27 -5.05
N GLU A 145 -23.33 -61.11 -4.47
CA GLU A 145 -22.97 -62.29 -3.70
C GLU A 145 -22.14 -63.29 -4.55
N GLY A 146 -21.11 -63.85 -3.93
CA GLY A 146 -20.15 -64.74 -4.62
C GLY A 146 -18.98 -64.05 -5.32
N THR A 147 -18.96 -62.72 -5.38
CA THR A 147 -17.86 -61.92 -5.95
C THR A 147 -16.59 -62.17 -5.16
N ARG A 148 -15.50 -62.55 -5.87
CA ARG A 148 -14.15 -62.70 -5.27
C ARG A 148 -13.38 -61.39 -5.45
N PHE A 149 -12.78 -60.90 -4.38
CA PHE A 149 -12.02 -59.66 -4.41
C PHE A 149 -10.87 -59.65 -3.39
N THR A 150 -9.90 -58.76 -3.58
CA THR A 150 -8.82 -58.49 -2.63
C THR A 150 -9.03 -57.12 -1.98
N VAL A 151 -8.64 -57.03 -0.70
CA VAL A 151 -8.47 -55.75 0.00
C VAL A 151 -6.99 -55.43 -0.04
N ASP A 152 -6.64 -54.36 -0.72
CA ASP A 152 -5.28 -53.99 -0.99
C ASP A 152 -4.93 -52.66 -0.33
N ALA A 153 -3.70 -52.51 0.22
CA ALA A 153 -3.17 -51.27 0.75
C ALA A 153 -2.09 -50.71 -0.18
N PRO A 154 -2.33 -49.58 -0.89
CA PRO A 154 -1.38 -48.99 -1.80
C PRO A 154 -0.32 -48.15 -1.05
N VAL A 155 0.72 -48.80 -0.57
CA VAL A 155 1.80 -48.21 0.25
C VAL A 155 2.82 -47.37 -0.57
N VAL A 156 2.99 -47.67 -1.86
CA VAL A 156 3.78 -46.85 -2.80
C VAL A 156 2.96 -46.64 -4.07
N ARG A 157 2.86 -45.42 -4.56
CA ARG A 157 2.12 -45.07 -5.77
C ARG A 157 2.98 -44.19 -6.69
N ASP A 158 3.26 -44.69 -7.91
CA ASP A 158 3.92 -43.96 -9.00
C ASP A 158 5.20 -43.21 -8.56
N ARG A 159 6.03 -43.85 -7.70
CA ARG A 159 7.26 -43.28 -7.16
C ARG A 159 8.47 -44.02 -7.65
N LYS A 160 9.56 -43.28 -7.96
CA LYS A 160 10.88 -43.85 -8.30
C LYS A 160 11.60 -44.30 -7.04
N GLY A 161 12.19 -45.49 -7.07
CA GLY A 161 12.95 -46.00 -5.94
C GLY A 161 13.08 -47.52 -6.01
N GLU A 162 13.97 -48.10 -5.20
CA GLU A 162 14.14 -49.54 -5.03
C GLU A 162 13.22 -50.13 -3.95
N PHE A 163 12.72 -49.32 -3.04
CA PHE A 163 11.76 -49.60 -1.93
C PHE A 163 12.09 -50.85 -1.10
N ARG A 164 13.38 -51.22 -0.97
CA ARG A 164 13.83 -52.42 -0.21
C ARG A 164 13.38 -52.35 1.25
N ASP A 165 13.54 -51.15 1.89
CA ASP A 165 13.18 -50.97 3.29
C ASP A 165 11.68 -51.17 3.51
N VAL A 166 10.82 -50.65 2.61
CA VAL A 166 9.36 -50.83 2.66
C VAL A 166 9.00 -52.33 2.53
N LEU A 167 9.60 -53.04 1.57
CA LEU A 167 9.32 -54.44 1.37
C LEU A 167 9.79 -55.28 2.57
N GLU A 168 10.91 -54.93 3.21
CA GLU A 168 11.40 -55.59 4.41
C GLU A 168 10.53 -55.31 5.64
N GLU A 169 9.99 -54.10 5.77
CA GLU A 169 9.04 -53.71 6.83
C GLU A 169 7.75 -54.51 6.72
N LEU A 170 7.15 -54.55 5.53
CA LEU A 170 5.97 -55.36 5.25
C LEU A 170 6.16 -56.83 5.53
N ARG A 171 7.37 -57.37 5.25
CA ARG A 171 7.73 -58.78 5.59
C ARG A 171 7.78 -58.99 7.10
N ARG A 172 8.34 -58.04 7.84
CA ARG A 172 8.41 -58.10 9.31
C ARG A 172 7.01 -58.04 9.94
N ASP A 173 6.11 -57.25 9.34
CA ASP A 173 4.71 -57.09 9.81
C ASP A 173 3.83 -58.33 9.48
N GLY A 174 4.38 -59.33 8.82
CA GLY A 174 3.74 -60.62 8.56
C GLY A 174 2.90 -60.70 7.29
N PHE A 175 2.96 -59.71 6.44
CA PHE A 175 2.33 -59.76 5.12
C PHE A 175 3.05 -60.72 4.20
N THR A 176 2.29 -61.44 3.37
CA THR A 176 2.84 -62.49 2.52
C THR A 176 2.82 -62.17 1.05
N ARG A 177 1.99 -61.19 0.63
CA ARG A 177 1.73 -60.91 -0.79
C ARG A 177 1.66 -59.42 -1.05
N VAL A 178 2.28 -59.01 -2.16
CA VAL A 178 2.20 -57.67 -2.70
C VAL A 178 1.86 -57.71 -4.18
N LYS A 179 1.24 -56.65 -4.69
CA LYS A 179 1.16 -56.36 -6.10
C LYS A 179 2.20 -55.29 -6.43
N VAL A 180 3.08 -55.56 -7.36
CA VAL A 180 4.08 -54.61 -7.83
C VAL A 180 3.78 -54.33 -9.30
N ASP A 181 3.49 -53.09 -9.62
CA ASP A 181 3.11 -52.65 -10.96
C ASP A 181 1.96 -53.50 -11.57
N GLY A 182 1.01 -53.90 -10.70
CA GLY A 182 -0.14 -54.73 -11.07
C GLY A 182 0.10 -56.22 -11.03
N GLU A 183 1.37 -56.71 -10.93
CA GLU A 183 1.69 -58.14 -10.83
C GLU A 183 1.77 -58.58 -9.37
N GLN A 184 1.06 -59.69 -9.05
CA GLN A 184 1.09 -60.26 -7.69
C GLN A 184 2.40 -61.03 -7.50
N ARG A 185 3.14 -60.75 -6.40
CA ARG A 185 4.39 -61.41 -6.00
C ARG A 185 4.32 -61.81 -4.52
N LEU A 186 5.09 -62.84 -4.17
CA LEU A 186 5.27 -63.20 -2.76
C LEU A 186 6.37 -62.35 -2.13
N LEU A 187 6.18 -61.88 -0.93
CA LEU A 187 7.19 -61.14 -0.17
C LEU A 187 8.37 -62.00 0.26
N GLU A 188 8.22 -63.34 0.24
CA GLU A 188 9.30 -64.30 0.49
C GLU A 188 10.31 -64.31 -0.67
N ASP A 189 9.87 -63.99 -1.88
CA ASP A 189 10.76 -63.90 -3.06
C ASP A 189 11.62 -62.63 -3.02
N GLU A 190 12.75 -62.68 -3.72
CA GLU A 190 13.59 -61.49 -3.89
C GLU A 190 12.97 -60.58 -4.94
N ILE A 191 12.44 -59.42 -4.48
CA ILE A 191 11.83 -58.40 -5.34
C ILE A 191 12.87 -57.29 -5.59
N VAL A 192 13.41 -57.26 -6.80
CA VAL A 192 14.37 -56.19 -7.22
C VAL A 192 13.67 -55.20 -8.13
N LEU A 193 13.65 -53.92 -7.72
CA LEU A 193 13.05 -52.82 -8.46
C LEU A 193 14.13 -51.88 -8.98
N ASP A 194 13.93 -51.36 -10.19
CA ASP A 194 14.88 -50.41 -10.79
C ASP A 194 14.54 -48.95 -10.34
N LYS A 195 15.48 -48.31 -9.65
CA LYS A 195 15.36 -46.94 -9.15
C LYS A 195 15.06 -45.88 -10.22
N LYS A 196 15.26 -46.21 -11.50
CA LYS A 196 14.99 -45.26 -12.61
C LYS A 196 13.53 -45.21 -13.03
N PHE A 197 12.79 -46.27 -12.78
CA PHE A 197 11.38 -46.38 -13.12
C PHE A 197 10.50 -46.01 -11.92
N LYS A 198 9.24 -45.64 -12.19
CA LYS A 198 8.21 -45.43 -11.18
C LYS A 198 7.54 -46.78 -10.90
N HIS A 199 7.31 -47.04 -9.64
CA HIS A 199 6.69 -48.31 -9.18
C HIS A 199 5.47 -47.99 -8.32
N THR A 200 4.48 -48.87 -8.37
CA THR A 200 3.32 -48.95 -7.49
C THR A 200 3.36 -50.25 -6.73
N ILE A 201 3.31 -50.17 -5.38
CA ILE A 201 3.34 -51.34 -4.49
C ILE A 201 2.08 -51.34 -3.68
N GLU A 202 1.27 -52.39 -3.80
CA GLU A 202 0.04 -52.61 -3.03
C GLU A 202 0.17 -53.88 -2.21
N VAL A 203 -0.10 -53.77 -0.90
CA VAL A 203 -0.09 -54.95 -0.01
C VAL A 203 -1.45 -55.61 -0.07
N VAL A 204 -1.48 -56.92 -0.37
CA VAL A 204 -2.74 -57.70 -0.30
C VAL A 204 -3.03 -58.02 1.16
N VAL A 205 -3.91 -57.26 1.78
CA VAL A 205 -4.27 -57.39 3.20
C VAL A 205 -5.19 -58.61 3.42
N ASP A 206 -6.21 -58.78 2.57
CA ASP A 206 -7.12 -59.94 2.66
C ASP A 206 -7.67 -60.35 1.30
N ARG A 207 -8.13 -61.59 1.18
CA ARG A 207 -8.79 -62.18 0.01
C ARG A 207 -10.12 -62.72 0.39
N LEU A 208 -11.18 -62.07 -0.06
CA LEU A 208 -12.52 -62.25 0.39
C LEU A 208 -13.47 -62.72 -0.72
N VAL A 209 -14.53 -63.39 -0.32
CA VAL A 209 -15.66 -63.71 -1.20
C VAL A 209 -16.90 -63.11 -0.58
N MET A 210 -17.68 -62.40 -1.35
CA MET A 210 -18.88 -61.71 -0.87
C MET A 210 -19.91 -62.72 -0.34
N LYS A 211 -20.25 -62.58 0.94
CA LYS A 211 -21.20 -63.40 1.68
C LYS A 211 -21.98 -62.51 2.68
N PRO A 212 -23.17 -62.91 3.11
CA PRO A 212 -23.97 -62.10 4.03
C PRO A 212 -23.35 -61.81 5.41
N ASP A 213 -22.44 -62.66 5.90
CA ASP A 213 -21.77 -62.55 7.20
C ASP A 213 -20.35 -61.92 7.13
N LEU A 214 -20.01 -61.31 6.00
CA LEU A 214 -18.64 -60.78 5.75
C LEU A 214 -18.32 -59.49 6.50
N ARG A 215 -19.29 -58.76 6.96
CA ARG A 215 -19.17 -57.38 7.46
C ARG A 215 -18.01 -57.19 8.45
N LEU A 216 -17.95 -58.00 9.51
CA LEU A 216 -16.94 -57.82 10.57
C LEU A 216 -15.50 -57.99 10.01
N ARG A 217 -15.27 -59.05 9.21
CA ARG A 217 -13.97 -59.33 8.65
C ARG A 217 -13.58 -58.29 7.61
N LEU A 218 -14.52 -57.85 6.79
CA LEU A 218 -14.32 -56.77 5.82
C LEU A 218 -13.92 -55.46 6.51
N THR A 219 -14.60 -55.09 7.59
CA THR A 219 -14.30 -53.89 8.38
C THR A 219 -12.85 -53.95 8.89
N GLN A 220 -12.45 -55.05 9.50
CA GLN A 220 -11.08 -55.24 10.01
C GLN A 220 -10.03 -55.17 8.92
N SER A 221 -10.32 -55.78 7.76
CA SER A 221 -9.39 -55.76 6.63
C SER A 221 -9.24 -54.35 6.03
N ILE A 222 -10.33 -53.62 5.92
CA ILE A 222 -10.32 -52.22 5.45
C ILE A 222 -9.59 -51.33 6.46
N GLU A 223 -9.84 -51.46 7.77
CA GLU A 223 -9.16 -50.73 8.83
C GLU A 223 -7.64 -50.99 8.83
N THR A 224 -7.24 -52.24 8.60
CA THR A 224 -5.83 -52.61 8.45
C THR A 224 -5.22 -51.95 7.20
N ALA A 225 -5.93 -52.01 6.07
CA ALA A 225 -5.46 -51.44 4.82
C ALA A 225 -5.32 -49.93 4.87
N THR A 226 -6.31 -49.23 5.45
CA THR A 226 -6.27 -47.76 5.61
C THR A 226 -5.20 -47.32 6.59
N SER A 227 -4.95 -48.09 7.66
CA SER A 227 -3.83 -47.82 8.57
C SER A 227 -2.45 -47.95 7.90
N LEU A 228 -2.25 -48.91 7.02
CA LEU A 228 -0.98 -49.13 6.27
C LEU A 228 -0.76 -48.10 5.17
N ALA A 229 -1.81 -47.70 4.47
CA ALA A 229 -1.74 -46.85 3.30
C ALA A 229 -2.28 -45.43 3.57
N GLU A 230 -2.08 -44.90 4.80
CA GLU A 230 -2.44 -43.53 5.18
C GLU A 230 -3.88 -43.14 4.78
N GLY A 231 -4.85 -44.04 5.06
CA GLY A 231 -6.27 -43.81 4.80
C GLY A 231 -6.74 -44.26 3.41
N LEU A 232 -5.92 -44.92 2.63
CA LEU A 232 -6.28 -45.47 1.31
C LEU A 232 -6.55 -46.99 1.40
N VAL A 233 -7.54 -47.49 0.63
CA VAL A 233 -7.80 -48.90 0.45
C VAL A 233 -8.25 -49.19 -0.97
N GLY A 234 -7.62 -50.17 -1.59
CA GLY A 234 -7.97 -50.72 -2.90
C GLY A 234 -8.88 -51.95 -2.73
N ILE A 235 -9.95 -52.06 -3.51
CA ILE A 235 -10.76 -53.26 -3.65
C ILE A 235 -10.64 -53.72 -5.10
N ALA A 236 -9.92 -54.82 -5.33
CA ALA A 236 -9.76 -55.38 -6.65
C ALA A 236 -10.59 -56.65 -6.83
N VAL A 237 -11.59 -56.56 -7.71
CA VAL A 237 -12.42 -57.73 -8.04
C VAL A 237 -11.65 -58.66 -8.98
N VAL A 238 -11.63 -59.93 -8.68
CA VAL A 238 -11.00 -60.93 -9.51
C VAL A 238 -11.74 -61.03 -10.85
N ASP A 239 -11.03 -60.84 -11.95
CA ASP A 239 -11.58 -60.80 -13.30
C ASP A 239 -12.60 -59.67 -13.53
N GLY A 240 -12.50 -58.54 -12.72
CA GLY A 240 -13.38 -57.39 -12.80
C GLY A 240 -12.68 -56.05 -12.49
N ASP A 241 -13.47 -55.05 -12.12
CA ASP A 241 -12.98 -53.69 -11.88
C ASP A 241 -12.24 -53.60 -10.52
N SER A 242 -11.35 -52.64 -10.45
CA SER A 242 -10.65 -52.24 -9.22
C SER A 242 -11.21 -50.88 -8.75
N TYR A 243 -11.55 -50.78 -7.47
CA TYR A 243 -12.08 -49.59 -6.82
C TYR A 243 -11.07 -49.10 -5.78
N LEU A 244 -10.78 -47.80 -5.77
CA LEU A 244 -9.94 -47.19 -4.77
C LEU A 244 -10.81 -46.25 -3.90
N TYR A 245 -10.78 -46.49 -2.61
CA TYR A 245 -11.48 -45.67 -1.60
C TYR A 245 -10.50 -44.94 -0.70
N SER A 246 -10.93 -43.86 -0.08
CA SER A 246 -10.10 -43.07 0.81
C SER A 246 -10.88 -42.55 1.99
N GLU A 247 -10.33 -42.76 3.19
CA GLU A 247 -10.83 -42.11 4.42
C GLU A 247 -10.42 -40.63 4.45
N ASN A 248 -9.32 -40.29 3.82
CA ASN A 248 -8.84 -38.94 3.68
C ASN A 248 -9.41 -38.26 2.43
N PHE A 249 -9.40 -36.93 2.41
CA PHE A 249 -9.73 -36.15 1.20
C PHE A 249 -8.64 -36.34 0.13
N ALA A 250 -8.68 -37.44 -0.59
CA ALA A 250 -7.69 -37.76 -1.64
C ALA A 250 -8.37 -38.03 -2.99
N CYS A 251 -7.74 -37.55 -4.07
CA CYS A 251 -8.17 -37.88 -5.42
C CYS A 251 -7.65 -39.29 -5.79
N PRO A 252 -8.55 -40.22 -6.12
CA PRO A 252 -8.11 -41.59 -6.46
C PRO A 252 -7.25 -41.64 -7.71
N GLU A 253 -7.48 -40.76 -8.70
CA GLU A 253 -6.73 -40.78 -9.97
C GLU A 253 -5.37 -40.11 -9.86
N HIS A 254 -5.24 -38.99 -9.11
CA HIS A 254 -4.03 -38.16 -9.08
C HIS A 254 -3.23 -38.30 -7.79
N GLY A 255 -3.74 -39.00 -6.78
CA GLY A 255 -3.08 -39.19 -5.49
C GLY A 255 -2.87 -37.88 -4.70
N VAL A 256 -3.53 -36.80 -5.11
CA VAL A 256 -3.49 -35.54 -4.37
C VAL A 256 -4.34 -35.70 -3.13
N SER A 257 -3.70 -35.67 -1.96
CA SER A 257 -4.35 -35.72 -0.66
C SER A 257 -4.42 -34.32 -0.06
N LEU A 258 -5.59 -33.93 0.43
CA LEU A 258 -5.77 -32.75 1.26
C LEU A 258 -5.67 -33.18 2.73
N ALA A 259 -4.86 -32.46 3.49
CA ALA A 259 -4.85 -32.56 4.93
C ALA A 259 -6.24 -32.18 5.49
N GLU A 260 -6.50 -32.54 6.73
CA GLU A 260 -7.73 -32.14 7.42
C GLU A 260 -8.02 -30.65 7.23
N LEU A 261 -9.26 -30.30 6.87
CA LEU A 261 -9.67 -28.95 6.58
C LEU A 261 -9.76 -28.11 7.86
N GLU A 262 -8.60 -27.61 8.30
CA GLU A 262 -8.49 -26.71 9.45
C GLU A 262 -8.30 -25.26 9.01
N PRO A 263 -8.71 -24.26 9.80
CA PRO A 263 -8.50 -22.84 9.44
C PRO A 263 -7.06 -22.47 9.16
N ARG A 264 -6.07 -23.16 9.76
CA ARG A 264 -4.64 -22.91 9.50
C ARG A 264 -4.20 -23.28 8.08
N VAL A 265 -4.86 -24.24 7.44
CA VAL A 265 -4.58 -24.66 6.05
C VAL A 265 -4.93 -23.55 5.06
N PHE A 266 -5.91 -22.73 5.36
CA PHE A 266 -6.33 -21.59 4.54
C PHE A 266 -5.54 -20.31 4.87
N SER A 267 -4.49 -20.38 5.69
CA SER A 267 -3.65 -19.24 6.02
C SER A 267 -2.42 -19.17 5.14
N PHE A 268 -2.27 -18.09 4.39
CA PHE A 268 -1.03 -17.82 3.64
C PHE A 268 0.14 -17.36 4.55
N ASN A 269 -0.11 -17.12 5.84
CA ASN A 269 0.92 -16.84 6.85
C ASN A 269 1.43 -18.11 7.54
N ALA A 270 0.75 -19.25 7.35
CA ALA A 270 1.14 -20.53 7.90
C ALA A 270 1.81 -21.43 6.84
N PRO A 271 2.89 -22.17 7.16
CA PRO A 271 3.59 -23.03 6.20
C PRO A 271 2.68 -24.09 5.55
N HIS A 272 1.61 -24.52 6.26
CA HIS A 272 0.66 -25.53 5.79
C HIS A 272 -0.19 -25.05 4.61
N GLY A 273 -0.57 -23.75 4.58
CA GLY A 273 -1.40 -23.19 3.52
C GLY A 273 -0.65 -22.35 2.50
N ALA A 274 0.49 -21.76 2.90
CA ALA A 274 1.25 -20.85 2.05
C ALA A 274 1.83 -21.54 0.80
N CYS A 275 1.76 -20.86 -0.35
CA CYS A 275 2.47 -21.27 -1.54
C CYS A 275 3.97 -21.46 -1.25
N PRO A 276 4.58 -22.61 -1.51
CA PRO A 276 5.97 -22.87 -1.17
C PRO A 276 6.96 -22.00 -1.95
N ARG A 277 6.60 -21.53 -3.14
CA ARG A 277 7.46 -20.70 -3.99
C ARG A 277 7.60 -19.27 -3.48
N CYS A 278 6.48 -18.61 -3.16
CA CYS A 278 6.46 -17.21 -2.68
C CYS A 278 6.29 -17.09 -1.16
N THR A 279 6.24 -18.22 -0.44
CA THR A 279 6.03 -18.24 1.03
C THR A 279 4.84 -17.39 1.50
N GLY A 280 3.75 -17.37 0.73
CA GLY A 280 2.52 -16.65 1.03
C GLY A 280 2.51 -15.16 0.64
N LEU A 281 3.52 -14.66 -0.08
CA LEU A 281 3.58 -13.28 -0.55
C LEU A 281 2.70 -13.01 -1.77
N GLY A 282 2.41 -14.02 -2.59
CA GLY A 282 1.65 -13.90 -3.84
C GLY A 282 2.45 -13.31 -5.00
N SER A 283 3.52 -12.59 -4.71
CA SER A 283 4.37 -11.94 -5.69
C SER A 283 5.84 -12.15 -5.36
N GLN A 284 6.70 -11.95 -6.34
CA GLN A 284 8.15 -12.02 -6.21
C GLN A 284 8.77 -10.77 -6.87
N LEU A 285 9.85 -10.28 -6.28
CA LEU A 285 10.64 -9.22 -6.89
C LEU A 285 11.57 -9.88 -7.91
N GLU A 286 11.33 -9.66 -9.19
CA GLU A 286 12.06 -10.27 -10.29
C GLU A 286 12.59 -9.21 -11.25
N ILE A 287 13.69 -9.54 -11.98
CA ILE A 287 14.17 -8.67 -13.05
C ILE A 287 13.09 -8.56 -14.12
N ASP A 288 12.74 -7.34 -14.47
CA ASP A 288 11.72 -7.03 -15.46
C ASP A 288 12.37 -6.74 -16.83
N PRO A 289 12.14 -7.55 -17.86
CA PRO A 289 12.64 -7.30 -19.20
C PRO A 289 12.25 -5.91 -19.76
N ASP A 290 11.06 -5.40 -19.43
CA ASP A 290 10.60 -4.09 -19.88
C ASP A 290 11.41 -2.94 -19.26
N LEU A 291 11.94 -3.12 -18.04
CA LEU A 291 12.83 -2.16 -17.40
C LEU A 291 14.28 -2.27 -17.91
N LEU A 292 14.63 -3.41 -18.51
CA LEU A 292 15.92 -3.57 -19.18
C LEU A 292 15.93 -2.89 -20.56
N VAL A 293 14.77 -2.79 -21.21
CA VAL A 293 14.53 -2.15 -22.51
C VAL A 293 13.37 -1.16 -22.40
N PRO A 294 13.58 -0.02 -21.73
CA PRO A 294 12.50 0.96 -21.48
C PRO A 294 12.03 1.68 -22.75
N ASP A 295 12.85 1.77 -23.77
CA ASP A 295 12.49 2.34 -25.07
C ASP A 295 12.80 1.35 -26.19
N PRO A 296 11.81 0.57 -26.63
CA PRO A 296 11.99 -0.41 -27.69
C PRO A 296 12.12 0.19 -29.09
N SER A 297 11.97 1.50 -29.26
CA SER A 297 12.23 2.19 -30.52
C SER A 297 13.72 2.40 -30.80
N LEU A 298 14.56 2.30 -29.76
CA LEU A 298 16.01 2.38 -29.89
C LEU A 298 16.60 1.03 -30.31
N SER A 299 17.70 1.09 -31.04
CA SER A 299 18.53 -0.06 -31.33
C SER A 299 19.47 -0.38 -30.16
N ILE A 300 20.08 -1.57 -30.17
CA ILE A 300 21.09 -1.95 -29.15
C ILE A 300 22.31 -1.00 -29.23
N GLU A 301 22.70 -0.55 -30.42
CA GLU A 301 23.76 0.44 -30.59
C GLU A 301 23.40 1.80 -29.99
N GLU A 302 22.15 2.21 -30.07
CA GLU A 302 21.65 3.45 -29.48
C GLU A 302 21.39 3.33 -27.98
N GLY A 303 21.54 2.13 -27.40
CA GLY A 303 21.47 1.86 -25.98
C GLY A 303 20.13 1.33 -25.47
N ALA A 304 19.35 0.62 -26.28
CA ALA A 304 18.13 -0.06 -25.88
C ALA A 304 18.31 -0.94 -24.63
N LEU A 305 19.43 -1.66 -24.53
CA LEU A 305 19.78 -2.46 -23.35
C LEU A 305 20.47 -1.60 -22.28
N VAL A 306 19.68 -1.07 -21.39
CA VAL A 306 20.13 -0.08 -20.41
C VAL A 306 21.23 -0.54 -19.46
N PRO A 307 21.23 -1.73 -18.88
CA PRO A 307 22.29 -2.18 -17.97
C PRO A 307 23.65 -2.32 -18.68
N TRP A 308 23.66 -2.47 -20.00
CA TRP A 308 24.83 -2.75 -20.82
C TRP A 308 24.90 -1.86 -22.06
N SER A 309 24.77 -0.55 -21.87
CA SER A 309 24.89 0.40 -22.98
C SER A 309 26.25 0.28 -23.69
N LEU A 310 26.23 0.28 -25.04
CA LEU A 310 27.42 0.38 -25.87
C LEU A 310 28.00 1.79 -25.78
N GLY A 311 29.21 1.94 -25.32
CA GLY A 311 29.85 3.27 -25.20
C GLY A 311 31.17 3.27 -24.45
N GLY A 312 31.59 2.12 -23.93
CA GLY A 312 32.87 1.92 -23.28
C GLY A 312 33.51 0.60 -23.73
N GLN A 313 34.83 0.49 -23.76
CA GLN A 313 35.56 -0.77 -24.07
C GLN A 313 35.34 -1.80 -22.94
N GLY A 314 34.10 -2.11 -22.63
CA GLY A 314 33.73 -2.99 -21.54
C GLY A 314 33.58 -4.46 -21.98
N PHE A 315 33.70 -5.35 -21.00
CA PHE A 315 33.50 -6.78 -21.17
C PHE A 315 32.13 -7.12 -21.78
N TYR A 316 31.07 -6.49 -21.26
CA TYR A 316 29.69 -6.73 -21.71
C TYR A 316 29.43 -6.28 -23.16
N GLU A 317 30.05 -5.22 -23.62
CA GLU A 317 30.03 -4.81 -25.03
C GLU A 317 30.58 -5.91 -25.95
N SER A 318 31.68 -6.53 -25.52
CA SER A 318 32.26 -7.66 -26.27
C SER A 318 31.37 -8.90 -26.28
N VAL A 319 30.59 -9.11 -25.23
CA VAL A 319 29.60 -10.19 -25.15
C VAL A 319 28.42 -9.92 -26.10
N ILE A 320 27.88 -8.69 -26.11
CA ILE A 320 26.79 -8.29 -27.02
C ILE A 320 27.22 -8.50 -28.48
N LYS A 321 28.41 -8.02 -28.85
CA LYS A 321 28.96 -8.21 -30.20
C LYS A 321 29.13 -9.67 -30.57
N ALA A 322 29.63 -10.50 -29.64
CA ALA A 322 29.80 -11.93 -29.88
C ALA A 322 28.46 -12.68 -30.06
N ILE A 323 27.37 -12.21 -29.39
CA ILE A 323 26.01 -12.72 -29.60
C ILE A 323 25.52 -12.33 -30.98
N ALA A 324 25.63 -11.04 -31.31
CA ALA A 324 25.24 -10.49 -32.61
C ALA A 324 25.93 -11.22 -33.78
N ASP A 325 27.27 -11.39 -33.71
CA ASP A 325 28.07 -12.12 -34.70
C ASP A 325 27.66 -13.59 -34.86
N ARG A 326 27.32 -14.23 -33.72
CA ARG A 326 26.98 -15.69 -33.71
C ARG A 326 25.62 -16.00 -34.30
N TYR A 327 24.63 -15.09 -34.07
CA TYR A 327 23.24 -15.27 -34.46
C TYR A 327 22.81 -14.33 -35.60
N GLU A 328 23.76 -13.68 -36.25
CA GLU A 328 23.57 -12.78 -37.40
C GLU A 328 22.51 -11.67 -37.10
N ILE A 329 22.62 -11.07 -35.88
CA ILE A 329 21.73 -10.01 -35.44
C ILE A 329 22.33 -8.64 -35.76
N ASP A 330 21.62 -7.81 -36.49
CA ASP A 330 22.02 -6.43 -36.72
C ASP A 330 21.71 -5.57 -35.49
N LEU A 331 22.75 -5.06 -34.84
CA LEU A 331 22.66 -4.23 -33.64
C LEU A 331 22.08 -2.81 -33.90
N ALA A 332 22.01 -2.37 -35.15
CA ALA A 332 21.42 -1.10 -35.55
C ALA A 332 19.89 -1.19 -35.73
N THR A 333 19.33 -2.41 -35.77
CA THR A 333 17.88 -2.61 -35.85
C THR A 333 17.20 -2.20 -34.54
N PRO A 334 16.09 -1.41 -34.56
CA PRO A 334 15.31 -1.10 -33.37
C PRO A 334 14.88 -2.35 -32.63
N TRP A 335 14.92 -2.32 -31.28
CA TRP A 335 14.60 -3.50 -30.47
C TRP A 335 13.23 -4.12 -30.77
N ARG A 336 12.22 -3.29 -31.00
CA ARG A 336 10.86 -3.76 -31.32
C ARG A 336 10.78 -4.51 -32.66
N ASP A 337 11.72 -4.25 -33.59
CA ASP A 337 11.74 -4.82 -34.95
C ASP A 337 12.60 -6.08 -35.02
N LEU A 338 13.32 -6.40 -33.92
CA LEU A 338 14.03 -7.69 -33.77
C LEU A 338 13.03 -8.83 -33.55
N GLU A 339 13.32 -9.99 -34.12
CA GLU A 339 12.55 -11.21 -33.87
C GLU A 339 12.58 -11.59 -32.39
N ARG A 340 11.50 -12.18 -31.88
CA ARG A 340 11.38 -12.59 -30.48
C ARG A 340 12.53 -13.49 -30.02
N GLU A 341 12.95 -14.42 -30.88
CA GLU A 341 14.08 -15.30 -30.59
C GLU A 341 15.40 -14.53 -30.43
N GLN A 342 15.62 -13.50 -31.27
CA GLN A 342 16.80 -12.63 -31.20
C GLN A 342 16.80 -11.81 -29.90
N GLN A 343 15.65 -11.26 -29.50
CA GLN A 343 15.49 -10.57 -28.22
C GLN A 343 15.78 -11.50 -27.04
N ASP A 344 15.25 -12.74 -27.07
CA ASP A 344 15.42 -13.74 -26.02
C ASP A 344 16.88 -14.17 -25.85
N ARG A 345 17.70 -14.16 -26.92
CA ARG A 345 19.15 -14.43 -26.85
C ARG A 345 19.87 -13.43 -25.95
N PHE A 346 19.50 -12.17 -25.98
CA PHE A 346 20.07 -11.17 -25.08
C PHE A 346 19.49 -11.22 -23.68
N LEU A 347 18.19 -11.41 -23.56
CA LEU A 347 17.50 -11.39 -22.25
C LEU A 347 17.71 -12.65 -21.44
N PHE A 348 17.55 -13.83 -22.07
CA PHE A 348 17.54 -15.13 -21.38
C PHE A 348 18.72 -16.02 -21.72
N GLY A 349 19.56 -15.58 -22.67
CA GLY A 349 20.84 -16.26 -22.96
C GLY A 349 20.83 -17.21 -24.14
N THR A 350 21.97 -17.86 -24.34
CA THR A 350 22.23 -18.69 -25.52
C THR A 350 21.78 -20.16 -25.37
N GLY A 351 21.07 -20.52 -24.31
CA GLY A 351 20.52 -21.87 -24.12
C GLY A 351 21.58 -22.98 -24.00
N GLY A 352 22.81 -22.60 -23.61
CA GLY A 352 23.95 -23.56 -23.55
C GLY A 352 24.90 -23.47 -24.74
N ASP A 353 24.54 -22.81 -25.84
CA ASP A 353 25.45 -22.61 -26.98
C ASP A 353 26.62 -21.72 -26.55
N ARG A 354 27.82 -22.13 -26.96
CA ARG A 354 29.04 -21.41 -26.62
C ARG A 354 29.38 -20.37 -27.68
N ILE A 355 29.55 -19.13 -27.23
CA ILE A 355 29.97 -17.96 -28.05
C ILE A 355 31.46 -17.65 -27.82
N LEU A 356 32.15 -17.20 -28.84
CA LEU A 356 33.55 -16.79 -28.77
C LEU A 356 33.62 -15.28 -28.46
N VAL A 357 33.94 -14.95 -27.22
CA VAL A 357 34.07 -13.56 -26.79
C VAL A 357 35.51 -13.09 -26.91
N THR A 358 35.71 -12.02 -27.68
CA THR A 358 37.02 -11.38 -27.83
C THR A 358 36.99 -10.00 -27.15
N TYR A 359 37.80 -9.80 -26.11
CA TYR A 359 37.88 -8.53 -25.40
C TYR A 359 39.33 -8.04 -25.20
N ARG A 360 39.52 -6.76 -25.00
CA ARG A 360 40.78 -6.17 -24.57
C ARG A 360 40.77 -5.95 -23.07
N ASN A 361 41.80 -6.46 -22.37
CA ASN A 361 41.94 -6.22 -20.93
C ASN A 361 42.43 -4.79 -20.68
N ARG A 362 42.45 -4.38 -19.39
CA ARG A 362 42.92 -3.02 -18.96
C ARG A 362 44.34 -2.68 -19.44
N MET A 363 45.15 -3.67 -19.85
CA MET A 363 46.51 -3.49 -20.41
C MET A 363 46.50 -3.48 -21.95
N GLY A 364 45.35 -3.44 -22.61
CA GLY A 364 45.22 -3.38 -24.08
C GLY A 364 45.42 -4.74 -24.78
N ARG A 365 45.73 -5.83 -24.07
CA ARG A 365 45.98 -7.15 -24.68
C ARG A 365 44.64 -7.81 -25.05
N LYS A 366 44.56 -8.30 -26.31
CA LYS A 366 43.43 -9.05 -26.84
C LYS A 366 43.38 -10.44 -26.18
N ARG A 367 42.24 -10.80 -25.60
CA ARG A 367 41.97 -12.14 -25.06
C ARG A 367 40.72 -12.73 -25.67
N GLN A 368 40.71 -14.01 -25.84
CA GLN A 368 39.58 -14.79 -26.38
C GLN A 368 39.27 -15.92 -25.42
N TYR A 369 38.00 -16.12 -25.17
CA TYR A 369 37.52 -17.32 -24.45
C TYR A 369 36.10 -17.64 -24.91
N THR A 370 35.75 -18.90 -24.77
CA THR A 370 34.46 -19.43 -25.20
C THR A 370 33.60 -19.65 -23.97
N MET A 371 32.41 -19.02 -23.95
CA MET A 371 31.45 -19.13 -22.84
C MET A 371 30.03 -19.32 -23.35
N ALA A 372 29.19 -19.99 -22.55
CA ALA A 372 27.74 -19.89 -22.70
C ALA A 372 27.25 -18.63 -21.99
N PHE A 373 26.43 -17.85 -22.65
CA PHE A 373 25.87 -16.65 -22.07
C PHE A 373 24.58 -16.97 -21.33
N GLU A 374 24.52 -16.64 -20.06
CA GLU A 374 23.38 -16.92 -19.16
C GLU A 374 22.15 -16.03 -19.37
N GLY A 375 22.27 -14.96 -20.17
CA GLY A 375 21.23 -13.95 -20.34
C GLY A 375 21.33 -12.80 -19.34
N LEU A 376 20.85 -11.62 -19.75
CA LEU A 376 20.91 -10.41 -18.95
C LEU A 376 20.06 -10.54 -17.68
N VAL A 377 18.86 -11.13 -17.78
CA VAL A 377 17.94 -11.39 -16.65
C VAL A 377 18.61 -12.29 -15.61
N THR A 378 19.13 -13.44 -16.04
CA THR A 378 19.79 -14.42 -15.15
C THR A 378 21.04 -13.83 -14.51
N ASN A 379 21.84 -13.09 -15.29
CA ASN A 379 23.05 -12.43 -14.79
C ASN A 379 22.74 -11.43 -13.67
N LEU A 380 21.74 -10.56 -13.87
CA LEU A 380 21.34 -9.59 -12.87
C LEU A 380 20.73 -10.26 -11.63
N GLN A 381 19.89 -11.31 -11.80
CA GLN A 381 19.34 -12.08 -10.68
C GLN A 381 20.44 -12.73 -9.85
N ARG A 382 21.43 -13.34 -10.50
CA ARG A 382 22.58 -13.95 -9.81
C ARG A 382 23.38 -12.90 -9.05
N ARG A 383 23.72 -11.78 -9.69
CA ARG A 383 24.44 -10.67 -9.06
C ARG A 383 23.69 -10.07 -7.89
N TYR A 384 22.36 -9.96 -7.96
CA TYR A 384 21.53 -9.49 -6.86
C TYR A 384 21.62 -10.40 -5.63
N ARG A 385 21.68 -11.72 -5.84
CA ARG A 385 21.82 -12.71 -4.75
C ARG A 385 23.22 -12.74 -4.14
N GLU A 386 24.25 -12.58 -4.98
CA GLU A 386 25.64 -12.76 -4.59
C GLU A 386 26.30 -11.47 -4.04
N THR A 387 25.70 -10.30 -4.27
CA THR A 387 26.33 -9.04 -3.85
C THR A 387 26.08 -8.73 -2.37
N ASP A 388 27.16 -8.40 -1.65
CA ASP A 388 27.11 -7.85 -0.28
C ASP A 388 26.99 -6.32 -0.25
N SER A 389 27.14 -5.64 -1.40
CA SER A 389 27.08 -4.19 -1.51
C SER A 389 25.65 -3.70 -1.61
N SER A 390 25.17 -2.95 -0.62
CA SER A 390 23.85 -2.30 -0.63
C SER A 390 23.65 -1.41 -1.85
N THR A 391 24.64 -0.63 -2.22
CA THR A 391 24.59 0.28 -3.38
C THR A 391 24.46 -0.48 -4.71
N GLN A 392 25.11 -1.65 -4.84
CA GLN A 392 24.94 -2.48 -6.04
C GLN A 392 23.58 -3.15 -6.06
N ARG A 393 23.09 -3.59 -4.91
CA ARG A 393 21.76 -4.17 -4.77
C ARG A 393 20.68 -3.17 -5.16
N GLU A 394 20.74 -1.94 -4.63
CA GLU A 394 19.83 -0.84 -4.97
C GLU A 394 19.82 -0.55 -6.49
N ARG A 395 21.00 -0.54 -7.14
CA ARG A 395 21.07 -0.34 -8.60
C ARG A 395 20.44 -1.47 -9.41
N ILE A 396 20.50 -2.71 -8.93
CA ILE A 396 19.87 -3.83 -9.62
C ILE A 396 18.36 -3.80 -9.37
N GLU A 397 17.91 -3.35 -8.19
CA GLU A 397 16.50 -3.18 -7.86
C GLU A 397 15.78 -2.18 -8.80
N GLU A 398 16.51 -1.22 -9.38
CA GLU A 398 15.96 -0.32 -10.42
C GLU A 398 15.45 -1.06 -11.66
N TYR A 399 15.93 -2.28 -11.90
CA TYR A 399 15.50 -3.16 -13.01
C TYR A 399 14.56 -4.27 -12.56
N MET A 400 14.06 -4.23 -11.33
CA MET A 400 13.17 -5.24 -10.78
C MET A 400 11.76 -4.70 -10.60
N SER A 401 10.78 -5.55 -10.87
CA SER A 401 9.37 -5.27 -10.58
C SER A 401 8.75 -6.39 -9.77
N MET A 402 7.66 -6.08 -9.08
CA MET A 402 6.86 -7.07 -8.36
C MET A 402 5.98 -7.81 -9.36
N ARG A 403 6.27 -9.09 -9.59
CA ARG A 403 5.48 -9.94 -10.49
C ARG A 403 4.68 -10.98 -9.71
N PRO A 404 3.49 -11.37 -10.20
CA PRO A 404 2.74 -12.47 -9.60
C PRO A 404 3.59 -13.74 -9.56
N CYS A 405 3.50 -14.50 -8.48
CA CYS A 405 4.22 -15.77 -8.33
C CYS A 405 3.82 -16.76 -9.45
N PRO A 406 4.75 -17.36 -10.18
CA PRO A 406 4.42 -18.25 -11.30
C PRO A 406 3.70 -19.56 -10.90
N VAL A 407 3.69 -19.90 -9.61
CA VAL A 407 3.03 -21.12 -9.09
C VAL A 407 1.62 -20.85 -8.60
N CYS A 408 1.41 -19.76 -7.84
CA CYS A 408 0.09 -19.45 -7.28
C CYS A 408 -0.62 -18.28 -8.00
N HIS A 409 0.00 -17.67 -9.00
CA HIS A 409 -0.54 -16.57 -9.81
C HIS A 409 -1.16 -15.43 -8.99
N GLY A 410 -0.56 -15.14 -7.83
CA GLY A 410 -1.07 -14.12 -6.91
C GLY A 410 -1.87 -14.65 -5.72
N ALA A 411 -2.41 -15.84 -5.79
CA ALA A 411 -3.33 -16.42 -4.80
C ALA A 411 -2.71 -16.73 -3.42
N ARG A 412 -1.38 -16.66 -3.27
CA ARG A 412 -0.63 -16.83 -2.01
C ARG A 412 -0.70 -18.22 -1.37
N LEU A 413 -1.67 -19.05 -1.74
CA LEU A 413 -1.96 -20.36 -1.18
C LEU A 413 -1.46 -21.49 -2.10
N ARG A 414 -1.39 -22.71 -1.55
CA ARG A 414 -1.10 -23.92 -2.30
C ARG A 414 -2.26 -24.27 -3.26
N PRO A 415 -1.97 -24.91 -4.42
CA PRO A 415 -3.02 -25.31 -5.37
C PRO A 415 -4.10 -26.21 -4.76
N GLU A 416 -3.73 -27.11 -3.85
CA GLU A 416 -4.66 -28.00 -3.17
C GLU A 416 -5.66 -27.23 -2.30
N VAL A 417 -5.22 -26.16 -1.62
CA VAL A 417 -6.05 -25.30 -0.80
C VAL A 417 -6.98 -24.44 -1.67
N LEU A 418 -6.49 -23.99 -2.80
CA LEU A 418 -7.27 -23.21 -3.78
C LEU A 418 -8.36 -24.06 -4.45
N ALA A 419 -8.22 -25.38 -4.45
CA ALA A 419 -9.21 -26.30 -4.97
C ALA A 419 -10.38 -26.57 -4.00
N VAL A 420 -10.36 -25.99 -2.78
CA VAL A 420 -11.51 -26.03 -1.86
C VAL A 420 -12.43 -24.87 -2.18
N THR A 421 -13.73 -25.16 -2.38
CA THR A 421 -14.72 -24.15 -2.78
C THR A 421 -15.90 -24.06 -1.81
N VAL A 422 -16.46 -22.85 -1.67
CA VAL A 422 -17.75 -22.57 -1.04
C VAL A 422 -18.57 -21.80 -2.07
N GLY A 423 -19.78 -22.24 -2.38
CA GLY A 423 -20.55 -21.63 -3.46
C GLY A 423 -19.85 -21.65 -4.82
N GLY A 424 -19.01 -22.67 -5.10
CA GLY A 424 -18.24 -22.80 -6.32
C GLY A 424 -17.01 -21.87 -6.43
N LYS A 425 -16.72 -21.03 -5.41
CA LYS A 425 -15.58 -20.10 -5.40
C LYS A 425 -14.52 -20.57 -4.41
N SER A 426 -13.23 -20.47 -4.80
CA SER A 426 -12.11 -20.64 -3.87
C SER A 426 -12.02 -19.47 -2.90
N ILE A 427 -11.32 -19.62 -1.78
CA ILE A 427 -11.11 -18.52 -0.82
C ILE A 427 -10.41 -17.32 -1.47
N HIS A 428 -9.50 -17.56 -2.42
CA HIS A 428 -8.85 -16.49 -3.18
C HIS A 428 -9.83 -15.80 -4.13
N ALA A 429 -10.60 -16.56 -4.92
CA ALA A 429 -11.59 -15.99 -5.83
C ALA A 429 -12.67 -15.18 -5.10
N PHE A 430 -12.97 -15.52 -3.84
CA PHE A 430 -13.82 -14.69 -2.98
C PHE A 430 -13.09 -13.43 -2.51
N ALA A 431 -11.83 -13.55 -2.08
CA ALA A 431 -11.05 -12.42 -1.58
C ALA A 431 -10.62 -11.43 -2.68
N GLU A 432 -10.52 -11.86 -3.93
CA GLU A 432 -10.21 -11.02 -5.10
C GLU A 432 -11.38 -10.10 -5.48
N GLN A 433 -12.57 -10.38 -4.99
CA GLN A 433 -13.74 -9.54 -5.22
C GLN A 433 -13.64 -8.22 -4.45
N SER A 434 -14.26 -7.16 -4.99
CA SER A 434 -14.49 -5.95 -4.22
C SER A 434 -15.46 -6.23 -3.06
N VAL A 435 -15.40 -5.43 -2.00
CA VAL A 435 -16.28 -5.55 -0.83
C VAL A 435 -17.76 -5.60 -1.25
N GLN A 436 -18.18 -4.72 -2.18
CA GLN A 436 -19.56 -4.68 -2.69
C GLN A 436 -19.93 -5.97 -3.40
N ARG A 437 -19.05 -6.51 -4.24
CA ARG A 437 -19.29 -7.76 -4.96
C ARG A 437 -19.29 -8.97 -4.03
N ALA A 438 -18.43 -8.96 -3.02
CA ALA A 438 -18.37 -9.98 -1.99
C ALA A 438 -19.66 -10.01 -1.17
N LEU A 439 -20.29 -8.86 -0.85
CA LEU A 439 -21.61 -8.79 -0.21
C LEU A 439 -22.69 -9.49 -1.04
N GLY A 440 -22.78 -9.19 -2.35
CA GLY A 440 -23.70 -9.88 -3.25
C GLY A 440 -23.42 -11.39 -3.34
N SER A 441 -22.14 -11.79 -3.37
CA SER A 441 -21.75 -13.20 -3.43
C SER A 441 -22.15 -14.01 -2.18
N LEU A 442 -22.32 -13.36 -1.02
CA LEU A 442 -22.83 -14.03 0.18
C LEU A 442 -24.30 -14.45 0.06
N ASP A 443 -25.08 -13.79 -0.78
CA ASP A 443 -26.48 -14.16 -1.05
C ASP A 443 -26.59 -15.35 -2.00
N GLU A 444 -25.53 -15.60 -2.79
CA GLU A 444 -25.48 -16.62 -3.85
C GLU A 444 -24.73 -17.90 -3.45
N LEU A 445 -24.37 -18.09 -2.16
CA LEU A 445 -23.51 -19.21 -1.72
C LEU A 445 -24.09 -20.59 -1.99
N GLY A 446 -25.42 -20.74 -2.12
CA GLY A 446 -26.07 -22.03 -2.44
C GLY A 446 -25.74 -23.14 -1.44
N LEU A 447 -25.73 -22.83 -0.16
CA LEU A 447 -25.43 -23.78 0.93
C LEU A 447 -26.56 -24.78 1.08
N THR A 448 -26.21 -26.02 1.39
CA THR A 448 -27.19 -27.02 1.83
C THR A 448 -27.72 -26.67 3.23
N ARG A 449 -28.89 -27.23 3.62
CA ARG A 449 -29.46 -26.98 4.95
C ARG A 449 -28.50 -27.25 6.11
N THR A 450 -27.66 -28.25 5.98
CA THR A 450 -26.65 -28.60 7.01
C THR A 450 -25.52 -27.55 7.02
N GLU A 451 -25.04 -27.15 5.82
CA GLU A 451 -24.02 -26.11 5.67
C GLU A 451 -24.53 -24.75 6.18
N GLU A 452 -25.81 -24.43 5.98
CA GLU A 452 -26.44 -23.23 6.54
C GLU A 452 -26.45 -23.25 8.06
N LEU A 453 -26.81 -24.38 8.69
CA LEU A 453 -26.80 -24.50 10.14
C LEU A 453 -25.39 -24.27 10.73
N ILE A 454 -24.36 -24.73 10.04
CA ILE A 454 -22.95 -24.58 10.46
C ILE A 454 -22.44 -23.16 10.14
N GLY A 455 -22.73 -22.68 8.94
CA GLY A 455 -22.11 -21.47 8.40
C GLY A 455 -22.84 -20.16 8.72
N SER A 456 -24.12 -20.19 9.10
CA SER A 456 -24.97 -18.99 9.22
C SER A 456 -24.37 -17.89 10.11
N ARG A 457 -23.82 -18.25 11.27
CA ARG A 457 -23.20 -17.30 12.19
C ARG A 457 -21.93 -16.68 11.58
N ILE A 458 -21.13 -17.50 10.89
CA ILE A 458 -19.88 -17.04 10.25
C ILE A 458 -20.21 -16.09 9.09
N VAL A 459 -21.19 -16.46 8.25
CA VAL A 459 -21.65 -15.64 7.13
C VAL A 459 -22.22 -14.29 7.61
N LYS A 460 -22.96 -14.30 8.74
CA LYS A 460 -23.47 -13.08 9.36
C LYS A 460 -22.31 -12.14 9.76
N GLU A 461 -21.30 -12.65 10.44
CA GLU A 461 -20.13 -11.87 10.87
C GLU A 461 -19.35 -11.29 9.67
N ILE A 462 -19.16 -12.08 8.59
CA ILE A 462 -18.54 -11.60 7.36
C ILE A 462 -19.38 -10.49 6.75
N ARG A 463 -20.70 -10.67 6.65
CA ARG A 463 -21.63 -9.68 6.09
C ARG A 463 -21.60 -8.37 6.85
N GLU A 464 -21.67 -8.41 8.18
CA GLU A 464 -21.63 -7.20 9.01
C GLU A 464 -20.33 -6.40 8.77
N ARG A 465 -19.18 -7.09 8.75
CA ARG A 465 -17.88 -6.44 8.51
C ARG A 465 -17.75 -5.86 7.09
N LEU A 466 -18.25 -6.59 6.08
CA LEU A 466 -18.27 -6.09 4.69
C LEU A 466 -19.19 -4.86 4.57
N THR A 467 -20.35 -4.87 5.26
CA THR A 467 -21.26 -3.72 5.28
C THR A 467 -20.60 -2.49 5.91
N PHE A 468 -19.87 -2.66 7.01
CA PHE A 468 -19.12 -1.54 7.60
C PHE A 468 -18.06 -0.98 6.67
N LEU A 469 -17.40 -1.82 5.88
CA LEU A 469 -16.43 -1.36 4.87
C LEU A 469 -17.11 -0.56 3.74
N ASP A 470 -18.29 -0.98 3.30
CA ASP A 470 -19.05 -0.23 2.28
C ASP A 470 -19.57 1.10 2.86
N ASP A 471 -20.07 1.08 4.10
CA ASP A 471 -20.57 2.27 4.81
C ASP A 471 -19.50 3.37 5.01
N VAL A 472 -18.24 2.99 5.23
CA VAL A 472 -17.13 3.95 5.32
C VAL A 472 -16.56 4.38 3.95
N GLY A 473 -17.18 3.98 2.84
CA GLY A 473 -16.81 4.40 1.50
C GLY A 473 -15.58 3.68 0.92
N VAL A 474 -15.26 2.46 1.36
CA VAL A 474 -14.18 1.64 0.78
C VAL A 474 -14.70 0.36 0.11
N GLY A 475 -15.96 0.34 -0.28
CA GLY A 475 -16.63 -0.79 -0.93
C GLY A 475 -16.00 -1.25 -2.25
N TYR A 476 -15.27 -0.38 -2.92
CA TYR A 476 -14.54 -0.68 -4.15
C TYR A 476 -13.24 -1.48 -3.94
N LEU A 477 -12.74 -1.58 -2.71
CA LEU A 477 -11.49 -2.30 -2.42
C LEU A 477 -11.70 -3.81 -2.47
N ASN A 478 -10.69 -4.52 -3.02
CA ASN A 478 -10.64 -5.97 -2.99
C ASN A 478 -10.06 -6.45 -1.65
N LEU A 479 -10.57 -7.58 -1.13
CA LEU A 479 -10.13 -8.10 0.17
C LEU A 479 -8.68 -8.60 0.16
N ASP A 480 -8.16 -9.04 -0.98
CA ASP A 480 -6.77 -9.50 -1.15
C ASP A 480 -5.78 -8.36 -1.40
N ARG A 481 -6.27 -7.13 -1.63
CA ARG A 481 -5.40 -5.95 -1.85
C ARG A 481 -4.41 -5.78 -0.71
N ALA A 482 -3.14 -5.67 -1.03
CA ALA A 482 -2.07 -5.52 -0.04
C ALA A 482 -2.20 -4.20 0.73
N ALA A 483 -2.18 -4.24 2.06
CA ALA A 483 -2.37 -3.06 2.92
C ALA A 483 -1.34 -1.94 2.65
N ARG A 484 -0.13 -2.27 2.21
CA ARG A 484 0.92 -1.30 1.84
C ARG A 484 0.59 -0.45 0.61
N THR A 485 -0.39 -0.85 -0.21
CA THR A 485 -0.81 -0.14 -1.43
C THR A 485 -1.99 0.78 -1.19
N LEU A 486 -2.50 0.82 0.04
CA LEU A 486 -3.59 1.70 0.43
C LEU A 486 -3.10 3.12 0.64
N SER A 487 -3.93 4.09 0.27
CA SER A 487 -3.74 5.48 0.69
C SER A 487 -3.91 5.62 2.21
N GLY A 488 -3.44 6.73 2.77
CA GLY A 488 -3.61 7.02 4.21
C GLY A 488 -5.07 7.00 4.63
N GLY A 489 -5.94 7.64 3.86
CA GLY A 489 -7.39 7.68 4.12
C GLY A 489 -8.06 6.32 3.98
N GLU A 490 -7.70 5.50 2.96
CA GLU A 490 -8.21 4.12 2.84
C GLU A 490 -7.84 3.27 4.07
N ALA A 491 -6.58 3.32 4.50
CA ALA A 491 -6.11 2.56 5.66
C ALA A 491 -6.80 3.01 6.96
N GLN A 492 -7.03 4.30 7.14
CA GLN A 492 -7.74 4.86 8.28
C GLN A 492 -9.21 4.39 8.33
N ARG A 493 -9.92 4.44 7.19
CA ARG A 493 -11.31 3.98 7.08
C ARG A 493 -11.44 2.47 7.33
N LEU A 494 -10.47 1.67 6.88
CA LEU A 494 -10.43 0.23 7.22
C LEU A 494 -10.35 0.00 8.73
N ARG A 495 -9.53 0.76 9.44
CA ARG A 495 -9.45 0.68 10.91
C ARG A 495 -10.74 1.13 11.56
N LEU A 496 -11.33 2.23 11.08
CA LEU A 496 -12.62 2.71 11.58
C LEU A 496 -13.69 1.62 11.45
N ALA A 497 -13.82 1.00 10.28
CA ALA A 497 -14.77 -0.10 10.06
C ALA A 497 -14.52 -1.28 11.01
N THR A 498 -13.25 -1.64 11.26
CA THR A 498 -12.89 -2.71 12.19
C THR A 498 -13.30 -2.36 13.63
N GLN A 499 -13.10 -1.09 14.04
CA GLN A 499 -13.47 -0.65 15.40
C GLN A 499 -14.99 -0.61 15.61
N ILE A 500 -15.75 -0.18 14.61
CA ILE A 500 -17.22 -0.21 14.64
C ILE A 500 -17.71 -1.66 14.78
N GLY A 501 -17.11 -2.58 14.03
CA GLY A 501 -17.40 -4.00 14.12
C GLY A 501 -17.17 -4.62 15.50
N SER A 502 -16.33 -4.01 16.34
CA SER A 502 -16.09 -4.44 17.73
C SER A 502 -17.26 -4.14 18.68
N GLN A 503 -18.18 -3.24 18.30
CA GLN A 503 -19.35 -2.79 19.08
C GLN A 503 -19.01 -2.34 20.51
N LEU A 504 -17.83 -1.76 20.73
CA LEU A 504 -17.43 -1.26 22.05
C LEU A 504 -18.29 -0.06 22.45
N VAL A 505 -18.62 0.03 23.73
CA VAL A 505 -19.46 1.07 24.34
C VAL A 505 -18.69 1.81 25.44
N GLY A 506 -18.93 3.11 25.58
CA GLY A 506 -18.29 3.93 26.62
C GLY A 506 -16.83 4.28 26.33
N VAL A 507 -16.40 4.19 25.08
CA VAL A 507 -15.05 4.48 24.61
C VAL A 507 -14.98 5.91 24.06
N LEU A 508 -13.79 6.52 24.15
CA LEU A 508 -13.46 7.77 23.47
C LEU A 508 -12.68 7.44 22.18
N TYR A 509 -13.32 7.62 21.04
CA TYR A 509 -12.67 7.49 19.74
C TYR A 509 -12.08 8.83 19.31
N ILE A 510 -10.83 8.85 18.89
CA ILE A 510 -10.15 10.06 18.42
C ILE A 510 -9.67 9.82 16.99
N LEU A 511 -10.17 10.62 16.03
CA LEU A 511 -9.90 10.47 14.61
C LEU A 511 -9.19 11.71 14.06
N ASP A 512 -8.18 11.49 13.20
CA ASP A 512 -7.44 12.55 12.52
C ASP A 512 -7.90 12.65 11.07
N GLU A 513 -8.66 13.71 10.75
CA GLU A 513 -9.12 14.04 9.40
C GLU A 513 -9.70 12.84 8.62
N PRO A 514 -10.75 12.15 9.13
CA PRO A 514 -11.25 10.93 8.50
C PRO A 514 -11.91 11.15 7.13
N SER A 515 -12.27 12.40 6.77
CA SER A 515 -12.85 12.77 5.47
C SER A 515 -11.81 12.87 4.32
N ILE A 516 -10.52 12.72 4.62
CA ILE A 516 -9.44 12.86 3.62
C ILE A 516 -9.62 11.91 2.43
N GLY A 517 -9.50 12.49 1.21
CA GLY A 517 -9.60 11.74 -0.05
C GLY A 517 -10.99 11.18 -0.34
N LEU A 518 -12.02 11.69 0.36
CA LEU A 518 -13.41 11.35 0.07
C LEU A 518 -14.05 12.37 -0.87
N HIS A 519 -14.80 11.84 -1.82
CA HIS A 519 -15.76 12.65 -2.54
C HIS A 519 -16.91 13.06 -1.61
N GLN A 520 -17.53 14.24 -1.84
CA GLN A 520 -18.62 14.76 -0.99
C GLN A 520 -19.77 13.77 -0.81
N ARG A 521 -20.08 12.97 -1.83
CA ARG A 521 -21.06 11.88 -1.76
C ARG A 521 -20.71 10.83 -0.68
N ASP A 522 -19.44 10.43 -0.62
CA ASP A 522 -18.99 9.39 0.30
C ASP A 522 -18.79 9.93 1.73
N ASN A 523 -18.55 11.25 1.86
CA ASN A 523 -18.43 11.92 3.14
C ASN A 523 -19.72 11.81 3.99
N GLY A 524 -20.88 11.92 3.35
CA GLY A 524 -22.17 11.71 4.04
C GLY A 524 -22.33 10.33 4.65
N ARG A 525 -21.83 9.28 4.01
CA ARG A 525 -21.82 7.90 4.56
C ARG A 525 -20.89 7.78 5.77
N LEU A 526 -19.71 8.38 5.69
CA LEU A 526 -18.77 8.42 6.80
C LEU A 526 -19.38 9.12 8.02
N ILE A 527 -20.01 10.29 7.82
CA ILE A 527 -20.68 11.04 8.89
C ILE A 527 -21.75 10.17 9.55
N GLY A 528 -22.64 9.55 8.78
CA GLY A 528 -23.66 8.64 9.32
C GLY A 528 -23.08 7.46 10.10
N THR A 529 -21.88 7.03 9.75
CA THR A 529 -21.15 5.97 10.47
C THR A 529 -20.60 6.46 11.81
N LEU A 530 -20.09 7.70 11.87
CA LEU A 530 -19.62 8.32 13.11
C LEU A 530 -20.79 8.66 14.06
N GLU A 531 -21.93 9.06 13.51
CA GLU A 531 -23.18 9.25 14.29
C GLU A 531 -23.64 7.93 14.91
N ARG A 532 -23.66 6.83 14.15
CA ARG A 532 -23.97 5.50 14.71
C ARG A 532 -23.00 5.12 15.84
N LEU A 533 -21.70 5.39 15.68
CA LEU A 533 -20.70 5.11 16.71
C LEU A 533 -20.97 5.93 17.99
N ARG A 534 -21.36 7.21 17.86
CA ARG A 534 -21.83 8.05 18.96
C ARG A 534 -23.08 7.47 19.61
N ASP A 535 -24.08 7.11 18.82
CA ASP A 535 -25.38 6.63 19.28
C ASP A 535 -25.30 5.29 20.02
N LEU A 536 -24.23 4.53 19.82
CA LEU A 536 -23.89 3.35 20.66
C LEU A 536 -23.43 3.74 22.07
N GLY A 537 -23.33 5.02 22.42
CA GLY A 537 -22.91 5.50 23.73
C GLY A 537 -21.41 5.77 23.84
N ASN A 538 -20.78 6.13 22.73
CA ASN A 538 -19.38 6.50 22.67
C ASN A 538 -19.21 8.03 22.50
N THR A 539 -18.06 8.53 22.93
CA THR A 539 -17.64 9.88 22.58
C THR A 539 -16.74 9.81 21.37
N VAL A 540 -17.06 10.59 20.35
CA VAL A 540 -16.28 10.63 19.09
C VAL A 540 -15.66 12.02 18.94
N LEU A 541 -14.34 12.10 19.06
CA LEU A 541 -13.56 13.34 18.88
C LEU A 541 -12.89 13.31 17.52
N VAL A 542 -13.20 14.26 16.66
CA VAL A 542 -12.68 14.32 15.30
C VAL A 542 -11.89 15.61 15.11
N VAL A 543 -10.66 15.53 14.65
CA VAL A 543 -9.94 16.70 14.12
C VAL A 543 -10.30 16.84 12.66
N GLU A 544 -10.95 17.93 12.26
CA GLU A 544 -11.51 18.05 10.91
C GLU A 544 -11.56 19.48 10.37
N HIS A 545 -11.61 19.55 9.02
CA HIS A 545 -11.71 20.76 8.24
C HIS A 545 -12.91 20.76 7.27
N ASP A 546 -13.60 19.64 7.14
CA ASP A 546 -14.76 19.50 6.26
C ASP A 546 -15.99 20.25 6.79
N GLU A 547 -16.63 21.04 5.92
CA GLU A 547 -17.79 21.86 6.29
C GLU A 547 -18.99 21.01 6.74
N GLN A 548 -19.26 19.90 6.02
CA GLN A 548 -20.41 19.05 6.33
C GLN A 548 -20.23 18.38 7.70
N MET A 549 -19.02 17.88 7.99
CA MET A 549 -18.68 17.30 9.29
C MET A 549 -18.86 18.33 10.42
N MET A 550 -18.33 19.55 10.24
CA MET A 550 -18.47 20.61 11.24
C MET A 550 -19.92 21.04 11.48
N ARG A 551 -20.76 21.03 10.45
CA ARG A 551 -22.20 21.38 10.59
C ARG A 551 -23.01 20.29 11.27
N THR A 552 -22.57 19.02 11.14
CA THR A 552 -23.25 17.85 11.72
C THR A 552 -22.80 17.58 13.15
N ALA A 553 -21.59 17.98 13.54
CA ALA A 553 -21.06 17.77 14.88
C ALA A 553 -21.95 18.40 15.98
N ASP A 554 -22.14 17.67 17.08
CA ASP A 554 -22.89 18.13 18.25
C ASP A 554 -22.16 19.27 18.95
N TRP A 555 -20.82 19.27 18.94
CA TRP A 555 -19.97 20.26 19.58
C TRP A 555 -18.71 20.54 18.77
N LEU A 556 -18.31 21.78 18.69
CA LEU A 556 -17.13 22.25 17.98
C LEU A 556 -16.18 22.94 18.94
N VAL A 557 -14.89 22.76 18.74
CA VAL A 557 -13.81 23.50 19.39
C VAL A 557 -12.93 24.11 18.30
N ASP A 558 -12.92 25.43 18.21
CA ASP A 558 -12.13 26.19 17.23
C ASP A 558 -10.82 26.65 17.85
N MET A 559 -9.69 26.08 17.35
CA MET A 559 -8.34 26.36 17.83
C MET A 559 -7.70 27.48 17.01
N GLY A 560 -7.05 28.42 17.70
CA GLY A 560 -6.41 29.53 17.02
C GLY A 560 -5.74 30.50 18.01
N PRO A 561 -5.75 31.81 17.72
CA PRO A 561 -6.31 32.49 16.52
C PRO A 561 -5.43 32.37 15.27
N GLY A 562 -4.15 31.99 15.43
CA GLY A 562 -3.17 31.78 14.37
C GLY A 562 -2.56 30.39 14.37
N ALA A 563 -1.38 30.25 13.77
CA ALA A 563 -0.59 29.02 13.71
C ALA A 563 0.67 29.14 14.58
N GLY A 564 1.26 28.02 14.97
CA GLY A 564 2.52 27.98 15.74
C GLY A 564 2.41 28.77 17.06
N GLU A 565 3.31 29.72 17.28
CA GLU A 565 3.32 30.56 18.49
C GLU A 565 2.11 31.49 18.63
N HIS A 566 1.46 31.81 17.48
CA HIS A 566 0.25 32.62 17.45
C HIS A 566 -1.03 31.79 17.61
N GLY A 567 -0.92 30.48 17.70
CA GLY A 567 -2.00 29.52 17.97
C GLY A 567 -2.08 29.13 19.44
N GLY A 568 -2.65 27.94 19.66
CA GLY A 568 -2.68 27.29 20.96
C GLY A 568 -3.74 27.77 21.95
N GLU A 569 -4.75 28.52 21.49
CA GLU A 569 -5.88 28.99 22.31
C GLU A 569 -7.20 28.41 21.78
N VAL A 570 -8.19 28.23 22.64
CA VAL A 570 -9.57 28.00 22.25
C VAL A 570 -10.19 29.34 21.91
N VAL A 571 -10.51 29.57 20.64
CA VAL A 571 -11.11 30.82 20.15
C VAL A 571 -12.61 30.81 20.35
N ALA A 572 -13.24 29.67 20.12
CA ALA A 572 -14.66 29.45 20.28
C ALA A 572 -14.95 27.98 20.59
N GLU A 573 -16.00 27.73 21.38
CA GLU A 573 -16.55 26.40 21.63
C GLU A 573 -18.08 26.46 21.63
N GLY A 574 -18.72 25.33 21.28
CA GLY A 574 -20.16 25.23 21.21
C GLY A 574 -20.68 24.61 19.95
N THR A 575 -21.92 24.89 19.57
CA THR A 575 -22.52 24.41 18.32
C THR A 575 -21.98 25.20 17.12
N ALA A 576 -22.18 24.68 15.90
CA ALA A 576 -21.80 25.39 14.66
C ALA A 576 -22.39 26.82 14.61
N ARG A 577 -23.61 27.01 15.16
CA ARG A 577 -24.25 28.32 15.25
C ARG A 577 -23.51 29.29 16.19
N ASP A 578 -22.92 28.77 17.27
CA ASP A 578 -22.17 29.59 18.22
C ASP A 578 -20.86 30.05 17.60
N LEU A 579 -20.16 29.20 16.86
CA LEU A 579 -18.97 29.58 16.12
C LEU A 579 -19.27 30.63 15.05
N MET A 580 -20.36 30.51 14.29
CA MET A 580 -20.77 31.49 13.26
C MET A 580 -21.04 32.89 13.83
N ARG A 581 -21.40 32.98 15.11
CA ARG A 581 -21.64 34.26 15.82
C ARG A 581 -20.37 34.88 16.39
N ASN A 582 -19.33 34.07 16.59
CA ASN A 582 -18.07 34.53 17.16
C ASN A 582 -17.25 35.32 16.13
N ARG A 583 -16.94 36.57 16.47
CA ARG A 583 -16.19 37.50 15.60
C ARG A 583 -14.70 37.15 15.49
N ARG A 584 -14.17 36.39 16.44
CA ARG A 584 -12.75 35.96 16.44
C ARG A 584 -12.53 34.68 15.68
N SER A 585 -13.56 33.87 15.43
CA SER A 585 -13.48 32.59 14.77
C SER A 585 -13.37 32.74 13.24
N VAL A 586 -12.22 32.40 12.69
CA VAL A 586 -12.00 32.38 11.24
C VAL A 586 -12.89 31.32 10.63
N THR A 587 -12.93 30.10 11.24
CA THR A 587 -13.82 29.00 10.87
C THR A 587 -15.29 29.45 10.83
N GLY A 588 -15.73 30.18 11.85
CA GLY A 588 -17.10 30.72 11.92
C GLY A 588 -17.43 31.72 10.80
N HIS A 589 -16.44 32.48 10.32
CA HIS A 589 -16.62 33.37 9.17
C HIS A 589 -16.87 32.61 7.88
N PHE A 590 -16.16 31.50 7.64
CA PHE A 590 -16.41 30.64 6.48
C PHE A 590 -17.75 29.91 6.60
N LEU A 591 -18.05 29.28 7.73
CA LEU A 591 -19.33 28.59 7.96
C LEU A 591 -20.55 29.50 7.82
N SER A 592 -20.41 30.79 8.19
CA SER A 592 -21.48 31.78 8.07
C SER A 592 -21.58 32.44 6.68
N GLY A 593 -20.63 32.14 5.78
CA GLY A 593 -20.53 32.74 4.45
C GLY A 593 -20.06 34.18 4.44
N LYS A 594 -19.61 34.75 5.58
CA LYS A 594 -19.00 36.09 5.64
C LYS A 594 -17.66 36.17 4.91
N ARG A 595 -16.93 35.07 4.87
CA ARG A 595 -15.71 34.87 4.07
C ARG A 595 -15.93 33.69 3.15
N ARG A 596 -15.58 33.83 1.87
CA ARG A 596 -15.78 32.82 0.86
C ARG A 596 -14.66 32.91 -0.18
N ILE A 597 -14.28 31.80 -0.75
CA ILE A 597 -13.36 31.73 -1.90
C ILE A 597 -14.18 32.05 -3.15
N ALA A 598 -13.81 33.11 -3.87
CA ALA A 598 -14.51 33.58 -5.07
C ALA A 598 -14.28 32.63 -6.26
N VAL A 599 -15.17 32.66 -7.25
CA VAL A 599 -14.99 31.97 -8.54
C VAL A 599 -14.21 32.92 -9.48
N PRO A 600 -13.04 32.49 -10.03
CA PRO A 600 -12.26 33.32 -10.93
C PRO A 600 -12.88 33.41 -12.34
N GLU A 601 -12.45 34.41 -13.11
CA GLU A 601 -12.70 34.40 -14.56
C GLU A 601 -11.94 33.27 -15.24
N ARG A 602 -12.60 32.59 -16.20
CA ARG A 602 -12.01 31.45 -16.91
C ARG A 602 -11.01 31.92 -17.97
N ARG A 603 -9.86 31.23 -18.06
CA ARG A 603 -8.88 31.47 -19.11
C ARG A 603 -9.38 30.88 -20.42
N THR A 604 -9.53 31.71 -21.45
CA THR A 604 -10.05 31.31 -22.78
C THR A 604 -8.95 31.02 -23.81
N GLU A 605 -7.71 31.42 -23.53
CA GLU A 605 -6.59 31.20 -24.47
C GLU A 605 -6.39 29.71 -24.77
N ASP A 606 -6.30 29.39 -26.06
CA ASP A 606 -5.90 28.06 -26.54
C ASP A 606 -4.38 28.05 -26.81
N ARG A 607 -3.67 27.21 -26.09
CA ARG A 607 -2.22 27.00 -26.23
C ARG A 607 -1.88 25.58 -26.67
N GLY A 608 -2.88 24.82 -27.14
CA GLY A 608 -2.79 23.41 -27.49
C GLY A 608 -3.28 22.49 -26.39
N THR A 609 -3.21 21.21 -26.66
CA THR A 609 -3.82 20.17 -25.83
C THR A 609 -2.87 18.98 -25.70
N LEU A 610 -2.70 18.47 -24.48
CA LEU A 610 -2.12 17.17 -24.20
C LEU A 610 -3.24 16.13 -24.28
N ARG A 611 -3.12 15.14 -25.14
CA ARG A 611 -4.12 14.09 -25.33
C ARG A 611 -3.57 12.74 -24.98
N ILE A 612 -4.29 11.99 -24.17
CA ILE A 612 -4.04 10.59 -23.84
C ILE A 612 -5.09 9.76 -24.55
N CYS A 613 -4.68 8.77 -25.34
CA CYS A 613 -5.57 7.89 -26.08
C CYS A 613 -5.51 6.47 -25.51
N GLY A 614 -6.67 5.83 -25.38
CA GLY A 614 -6.82 4.43 -25.01
C GLY A 614 -6.27 4.08 -23.63
N ALA A 615 -6.41 4.95 -22.63
CA ALA A 615 -5.97 4.69 -21.27
C ALA A 615 -6.75 3.53 -20.64
N ARG A 616 -6.07 2.41 -20.28
CA ARG A 616 -6.70 1.15 -19.82
C ARG A 616 -5.97 0.47 -18.67
N GLU A 617 -5.15 1.21 -17.93
CA GLU A 617 -4.48 0.68 -16.74
C GLU A 617 -5.49 0.53 -15.60
N HIS A 618 -5.35 -0.53 -14.81
CA HIS A 618 -6.21 -0.89 -13.69
C HIS A 618 -7.71 -0.94 -14.09
N ASN A 619 -8.51 0.00 -13.57
CA ASN A 619 -9.94 0.05 -13.82
C ASN A 619 -10.35 0.98 -15.00
N LEU A 620 -9.40 1.66 -15.64
CA LEU A 620 -9.69 2.53 -16.78
C LEU A 620 -10.15 1.73 -18.00
N LYS A 621 -11.23 2.18 -18.66
CA LYS A 621 -11.93 1.44 -19.71
C LYS A 621 -11.57 1.88 -21.13
N GLY A 622 -10.27 2.12 -21.40
CA GLY A 622 -9.82 2.55 -22.73
C GLY A 622 -10.27 3.97 -23.08
N ILE A 623 -10.16 4.88 -22.12
CA ILE A 623 -10.64 6.25 -22.24
C ILE A 623 -9.66 7.16 -22.98
N ASP A 624 -10.21 8.13 -23.71
CA ASP A 624 -9.49 9.24 -24.30
C ASP A 624 -9.72 10.50 -23.46
N VAL A 625 -8.63 11.20 -23.11
CA VAL A 625 -8.69 12.38 -22.23
C VAL A 625 -7.82 13.50 -22.75
N GLU A 626 -8.34 14.73 -22.69
CA GLU A 626 -7.66 15.94 -23.11
C GLU A 626 -7.39 16.89 -21.94
N PHE A 627 -6.15 17.39 -21.87
CA PHE A 627 -5.71 18.38 -20.88
C PHE A 627 -5.25 19.64 -21.62
N PRO A 628 -5.99 20.74 -21.57
CA PRO A 628 -5.61 22.00 -22.23
C PRO A 628 -4.36 22.60 -21.61
N VAL A 629 -3.41 23.02 -22.46
CA VAL A 629 -2.12 23.60 -22.04
C VAL A 629 -2.33 25.03 -21.52
N GLY A 630 -1.58 25.41 -20.46
CA GLY A 630 -1.63 26.75 -19.87
C GLY A 630 -2.88 27.01 -19.05
N LYS A 631 -3.57 25.97 -18.59
CA LYS A 631 -4.80 26.08 -17.77
C LYS A 631 -4.66 25.39 -16.42
N PHE A 632 -5.55 25.74 -15.51
CA PHE A 632 -5.77 25.04 -14.26
C PHE A 632 -6.80 23.93 -14.50
N VAL A 633 -6.37 22.67 -14.49
CA VAL A 633 -7.20 21.50 -14.76
C VAL A 633 -7.44 20.73 -13.47
N SER A 634 -8.69 20.41 -13.17
CA SER A 634 -9.04 19.55 -12.04
C SER A 634 -9.51 18.18 -12.54
N VAL A 635 -8.91 17.11 -12.04
CA VAL A 635 -9.37 15.73 -12.26
C VAL A 635 -10.18 15.30 -11.04
N THR A 636 -11.48 15.06 -11.26
CA THR A 636 -12.48 14.84 -10.22
C THR A 636 -13.15 13.47 -10.34
N GLY A 637 -14.05 13.16 -9.43
CA GLY A 637 -14.83 11.92 -9.40
C GLY A 637 -14.78 11.20 -8.07
N VAL A 638 -15.62 10.20 -7.90
CA VAL A 638 -15.72 9.42 -6.66
C VAL A 638 -14.42 8.71 -6.30
N SER A 639 -14.28 8.29 -5.04
CA SER A 639 -13.11 7.54 -4.59
C SER A 639 -12.99 6.21 -5.36
N GLY A 640 -11.77 5.89 -5.86
CA GLY A 640 -11.53 4.69 -6.66
C GLY A 640 -11.96 4.77 -8.14
N SER A 641 -12.41 5.93 -8.67
CA SER A 641 -12.83 6.08 -10.08
C SER A 641 -11.69 6.03 -11.11
N GLY A 642 -10.42 6.00 -10.69
CA GLY A 642 -9.27 5.88 -11.60
C GLY A 642 -8.44 7.17 -11.77
N LYS A 643 -8.72 8.25 -11.03
CA LYS A 643 -8.03 9.54 -11.12
C LYS A 643 -6.51 9.44 -11.03
N SER A 644 -6.00 8.84 -9.96
CA SER A 644 -4.56 8.69 -9.75
C SER A 644 -3.92 7.72 -10.76
N THR A 645 -4.69 6.73 -11.25
CA THR A 645 -4.24 5.85 -12.35
C THR A 645 -4.03 6.65 -13.64
N LEU A 646 -4.99 7.50 -14.01
CA LEU A 646 -4.87 8.36 -15.20
C LEU A 646 -3.69 9.34 -15.06
N VAL A 647 -3.65 10.10 -13.96
CA VAL A 647 -2.74 11.22 -13.82
C VAL A 647 -1.32 10.77 -13.44
N ASN A 648 -1.19 9.92 -12.40
CA ASN A 648 0.12 9.56 -11.85
C ASN A 648 0.74 8.37 -12.61
N GLU A 649 -0.06 7.33 -12.93
CA GLU A 649 0.49 6.13 -13.56
C GLU A 649 0.68 6.30 -15.08
N ILE A 650 -0.17 7.07 -15.76
CA ILE A 650 -0.09 7.26 -17.22
C ILE A 650 0.52 8.61 -17.57
N VAL A 651 -0.16 9.73 -17.28
CA VAL A 651 0.26 11.08 -17.72
C VAL A 651 1.64 11.41 -17.20
N TYR A 652 1.85 11.34 -15.87
CA TYR A 652 3.14 11.69 -15.27
C TYR A 652 4.27 10.82 -15.80
N LYS A 653 4.12 9.49 -15.75
CA LYS A 653 5.19 8.57 -16.16
C LYS A 653 5.52 8.65 -17.64
N ALA A 654 4.52 8.81 -18.52
CA ALA A 654 4.74 8.98 -19.95
C ALA A 654 5.53 10.27 -20.25
N LEU A 655 5.12 11.40 -19.65
CA LEU A 655 5.83 12.67 -19.85
C LEU A 655 7.21 12.66 -19.20
N ALA A 656 7.36 12.09 -17.99
CA ALA A 656 8.65 12.02 -17.31
C ALA A 656 9.68 11.21 -18.11
N ASN A 657 9.27 10.12 -18.73
CA ASN A 657 10.15 9.34 -19.62
C ASN A 657 10.63 10.18 -20.83
N ARG A 658 9.72 10.92 -21.44
CA ARG A 658 10.04 11.72 -22.65
C ARG A 658 10.86 12.97 -22.31
N LEU A 659 10.47 13.72 -21.29
CA LEU A 659 11.05 15.01 -20.93
C LEU A 659 12.28 14.91 -20.01
N SER A 660 12.25 13.98 -19.05
CA SER A 660 13.29 13.84 -18.01
C SER A 660 14.15 12.58 -18.16
N LYS A 661 13.92 11.77 -19.22
CA LYS A 661 14.61 10.51 -19.47
C LYS A 661 14.58 9.55 -18.26
N THR A 662 13.50 9.59 -17.50
CA THR A 662 13.24 8.60 -16.46
C THR A 662 12.95 7.24 -17.11
N ARG A 663 13.09 6.15 -16.34
CA ARG A 663 12.91 4.78 -16.85
C ARG A 663 11.78 4.09 -16.11
N THR A 664 10.66 4.80 -15.95
CA THR A 664 9.47 4.25 -15.34
C THR A 664 8.54 3.68 -16.40
N LYS A 665 7.88 2.55 -16.13
CA LYS A 665 6.87 1.99 -17.03
C LYS A 665 5.57 2.77 -16.85
N PRO A 666 5.07 3.49 -17.90
CA PRO A 666 3.75 4.08 -17.85
C PRO A 666 2.67 3.00 -17.80
N GLY A 667 1.52 3.32 -17.22
CA GLY A 667 0.34 2.47 -17.29
C GLY A 667 -0.11 2.21 -18.74
N ALA A 668 -0.92 1.18 -18.95
CA ALA A 668 -1.36 0.75 -20.27
C ALA A 668 -2.20 1.84 -20.97
N HIS A 669 -1.74 2.30 -22.13
CA HIS A 669 -2.37 3.28 -23.01
C HIS A 669 -1.91 3.08 -24.46
N ASP A 670 -2.56 3.72 -25.41
CA ASP A 670 -2.16 3.61 -26.82
C ASP A 670 -1.13 4.68 -27.20
N THR A 671 -1.48 5.97 -27.09
CA THR A 671 -0.58 7.08 -27.45
C THR A 671 -0.75 8.27 -26.52
N VAL A 672 0.30 9.11 -26.47
CA VAL A 672 0.29 10.43 -25.83
C VAL A 672 0.71 11.47 -26.84
N GLU A 673 -0.18 12.41 -27.13
CA GLU A 673 0.02 13.47 -28.11
C GLU A 673 0.15 14.84 -27.42
N GLY A 674 0.84 15.80 -28.04
CA GLY A 674 0.98 17.17 -27.52
C GLY A 674 2.06 17.35 -26.45
N ILE A 675 2.96 16.38 -26.27
CA ILE A 675 4.07 16.46 -25.29
C ILE A 675 5.00 17.65 -25.57
N ASP A 676 5.15 18.04 -26.83
CA ASP A 676 6.03 19.15 -27.25
C ASP A 676 5.59 20.53 -26.67
N GLY A 677 4.37 20.61 -26.15
CA GLY A 677 3.88 21.77 -25.39
C GLY A 677 4.64 22.00 -24.07
N PHE A 678 5.35 20.99 -23.57
CA PHE A 678 6.00 21.01 -22.28
C PHE A 678 7.52 20.82 -22.38
N ASP A 679 8.26 21.44 -21.49
CA ASP A 679 9.71 21.25 -21.30
C ASP A 679 10.02 20.47 -20.01
N LYS A 680 9.07 20.40 -19.09
CA LYS A 680 9.24 19.74 -17.80
C LYS A 680 7.91 19.25 -17.24
N VAL A 681 7.93 18.12 -16.54
CA VAL A 681 6.82 17.64 -15.69
C VAL A 681 7.30 17.51 -14.24
N ILE A 682 6.48 17.94 -13.30
CA ILE A 682 6.77 17.92 -11.86
C ILE A 682 5.58 17.32 -11.13
N GLU A 683 5.83 16.22 -10.43
CA GLU A 683 4.87 15.62 -9.51
C GLU A 683 5.08 16.16 -8.09
N ILE A 684 4.03 16.65 -7.46
CA ILE A 684 4.02 17.15 -6.09
C ILE A 684 3.05 16.28 -5.28
N ASP A 685 3.59 15.21 -4.71
CA ASP A 685 2.86 14.22 -3.94
C ASP A 685 3.01 14.43 -2.42
N GLN A 686 2.25 13.67 -1.62
CA GLN A 686 2.25 13.72 -0.16
C GLN A 686 3.38 12.92 0.49
N ARG A 687 4.25 12.25 -0.29
CA ARG A 687 5.38 11.48 0.25
C ARG A 687 6.35 12.38 1.01
N PRO A 688 6.97 11.91 2.09
CA PRO A 688 7.94 12.70 2.86
C PRO A 688 9.07 13.27 1.98
N ILE A 689 9.54 14.48 2.29
CA ILE A 689 10.67 15.14 1.61
C ILE A 689 12.02 14.46 1.85
N GLY A 690 12.04 13.38 2.63
CA GLY A 690 13.22 12.55 2.87
C GLY A 690 12.93 11.47 3.91
N ARG A 691 13.76 10.43 3.92
CA ARG A 691 13.60 9.24 4.76
C ARG A 691 14.39 9.31 6.09
N THR A 692 15.20 10.34 6.28
CA THR A 692 16.08 10.46 7.46
C THR A 692 15.84 11.78 8.18
N PRO A 693 16.14 11.87 9.49
CA PRO A 693 16.06 13.12 10.27
C PRO A 693 16.92 14.27 9.74
N ARG A 694 17.87 14.00 8.83
CA ARG A 694 18.71 15.02 8.18
C ARG A 694 18.00 15.83 7.13
N SER A 695 16.99 15.24 6.50
CA SER A 695 16.14 15.96 5.55
C SER A 695 15.20 16.88 6.34
N ASN A 696 15.14 18.14 5.95
CA ASN A 696 14.30 19.17 6.57
C ASN A 696 13.91 20.23 5.55
N PRO A 697 12.96 21.14 5.84
CA PRO A 697 12.53 22.18 4.92
C PRO A 697 13.68 23.03 4.38
N ALA A 698 14.65 23.42 5.23
CA ALA A 698 15.79 24.25 4.81
C ALA A 698 16.70 23.54 3.81
N THR A 699 16.93 22.24 3.97
CA THR A 699 17.77 21.47 3.04
C THR A 699 17.06 21.16 1.74
N TYR A 700 15.76 20.84 1.79
CA TYR A 700 14.98 20.48 0.62
C TYR A 700 14.76 21.66 -0.32
N THR A 701 14.50 22.86 0.22
CA THR A 701 14.35 24.10 -0.56
C THR A 701 15.68 24.72 -1.00
N ASP A 702 16.81 24.06 -0.70
CA ASP A 702 18.19 24.56 -0.91
C ASP A 702 18.47 25.91 -0.19
N LEU A 703 17.61 26.29 0.74
CA LEU A 703 17.78 27.46 1.59
C LEU A 703 19.07 27.37 2.42
N PHE A 704 19.33 26.15 2.94
CA PHE A 704 20.43 25.91 3.86
C PHE A 704 21.82 26.08 3.20
N THR A 705 21.92 25.89 1.90
CA THR A 705 23.18 26.18 1.16
C THR A 705 23.55 27.66 1.26
N HIS A 706 22.62 28.58 1.10
CA HIS A 706 22.84 30.01 1.23
C HIS A 706 23.10 30.45 2.68
N VAL A 707 22.46 29.80 3.65
CA VAL A 707 22.74 30.02 5.08
C VAL A 707 24.18 29.62 5.41
N ARG A 708 24.65 28.45 4.96
CA ARG A 708 26.03 27.99 5.17
C ARG A 708 27.06 28.93 4.51
N GLU A 709 26.78 29.39 3.31
CA GLU A 709 27.59 30.40 2.63
C GLU A 709 27.70 31.68 3.48
N LEU A 710 26.57 32.19 3.97
CA LEU A 710 26.53 33.38 4.80
C LEU A 710 27.38 33.23 6.06
N TYR A 711 27.23 32.11 6.79
CA TYR A 711 28.02 31.85 8.00
C TYR A 711 29.51 31.72 7.72
N SER A 712 29.92 31.18 6.58
CA SER A 712 31.35 31.11 6.18
C SER A 712 31.94 32.46 5.87
N LEU A 713 31.13 33.47 5.59
CA LEU A 713 31.55 34.83 5.31
C LEU A 713 31.68 35.71 6.58
N THR A 714 31.23 35.23 7.74
CA THR A 714 31.37 35.96 9.01
C THR A 714 32.86 36.17 9.36
N PRO A 715 33.20 37.30 10.03
CA PRO A 715 34.59 37.58 10.44
C PRO A 715 35.24 36.44 11.25
N GLU A 716 34.52 35.86 12.19
CA GLU A 716 34.95 34.76 13.03
C GLU A 716 35.21 33.47 12.22
N ALA A 717 34.34 33.11 11.27
CA ALA A 717 34.55 31.96 10.40
C ALA A 717 35.79 32.16 9.49
N LYS A 718 36.00 33.37 8.98
CA LYS A 718 37.19 33.68 8.19
C LYS A 718 38.47 33.58 8.96
N VAL A 719 38.53 34.10 10.20
CA VAL A 719 39.71 33.99 11.07
C VAL A 719 40.05 32.54 11.35
N ARG A 720 39.02 31.68 11.56
CA ARG A 720 39.21 30.23 11.80
C ARG A 720 39.41 29.41 10.53
N GLY A 721 39.34 30.02 9.33
CA GLY A 721 39.45 29.32 8.04
C GLY A 721 38.26 28.37 7.73
N TYR A 722 37.09 28.64 8.30
CA TYR A 722 35.91 27.81 8.14
C TYR A 722 35.23 28.06 6.77
N LYS A 723 35.16 27.01 5.97
CA LYS A 723 34.48 26.99 4.67
C LYS A 723 33.01 26.59 4.83
N PRO A 724 32.13 26.75 3.83
CA PRO A 724 30.71 26.37 3.92
C PRO A 724 30.46 24.92 4.34
N GLY A 725 31.38 23.99 4.02
CA GLY A 725 31.34 22.60 4.47
C GLY A 725 31.38 22.41 5.99
N ARG A 726 32.03 23.33 6.74
CA ARG A 726 32.07 23.30 8.22
C ARG A 726 30.69 23.47 8.84
N PHE A 727 29.83 24.21 8.17
CA PHE A 727 28.46 24.49 8.60
C PHE A 727 27.42 23.48 8.06
N SER A 728 27.90 22.34 7.52
CA SER A 728 27.02 21.23 7.11
C SER A 728 26.99 20.16 8.18
N PHE A 729 25.80 19.81 8.64
CA PHE A 729 25.63 18.68 9.58
C PHE A 729 25.75 17.30 8.88
N ASN A 730 25.86 17.26 7.53
CA ASN A 730 26.08 16.01 6.79
C ASN A 730 27.57 15.68 6.60
N VAL A 731 28.46 16.66 6.75
CA VAL A 731 29.89 16.52 6.47
C VAL A 731 30.70 16.49 7.78
N ARG A 732 31.73 15.65 7.84
CA ARG A 732 32.65 15.60 8.97
C ARG A 732 33.36 16.95 9.16
N GLY A 733 33.68 17.27 10.42
CA GLY A 733 34.42 18.46 10.83
C GLY A 733 33.57 19.47 11.58
N GLY A 734 32.32 19.75 11.21
CA GLY A 734 31.44 20.68 11.91
C GLY A 734 30.27 20.03 12.63
N ARG A 735 29.91 18.83 12.24
CA ARG A 735 28.77 18.09 12.85
C ARG A 735 29.14 17.46 14.19
N CYS A 736 28.15 17.18 14.99
CA CYS A 736 28.29 16.28 16.14
C CYS A 736 28.63 14.87 15.66
N GLU A 737 29.75 14.31 16.08
CA GLU A 737 30.15 12.97 15.61
C GLU A 737 29.42 11.85 16.36
N THR A 738 28.85 12.08 17.54
CA THR A 738 28.04 11.10 18.29
C THR A 738 26.78 10.74 17.51
N CYS A 739 25.96 11.73 17.11
CA CYS A 739 24.76 11.51 16.30
C CYS A 739 25.02 11.64 14.80
N LYS A 740 26.26 11.89 14.37
CA LYS A 740 26.65 12.09 12.96
C LYS A 740 25.83 13.18 12.25
N GLY A 741 25.30 14.15 13.00
CA GLY A 741 24.50 15.26 12.50
C GLY A 741 22.99 15.03 12.49
N ASP A 742 22.49 13.89 12.94
CA ASP A 742 21.06 13.60 13.02
C ASP A 742 20.35 14.42 14.11
N GLY A 743 21.09 14.83 15.15
CA GLY A 743 20.53 15.48 16.35
C GLY A 743 19.88 14.48 17.31
N GLN A 744 19.58 13.29 16.85
CA GLN A 744 18.90 12.22 17.59
C GLN A 744 19.67 10.92 17.41
N ILE A 745 19.48 9.98 18.32
CA ILE A 745 20.00 8.62 18.27
C ILE A 745 18.81 7.69 18.06
N LYS A 746 18.87 6.90 17.00
CA LYS A 746 17.88 5.87 16.71
C LYS A 746 18.20 4.64 17.57
N ILE A 747 17.26 4.21 18.38
CA ILE A 747 17.29 2.95 19.12
C ILE A 747 16.41 1.96 18.37
N GLU A 748 17.03 0.98 17.72
CA GLU A 748 16.31 -0.06 16.99
C GLU A 748 15.72 -1.08 17.96
N MET A 749 14.40 -1.27 17.88
CA MET A 749 13.67 -2.23 18.68
C MET A 749 13.13 -3.33 17.79
N HIS A 750 13.63 -4.56 17.91
CA HIS A 750 13.31 -5.69 17.01
C HIS A 750 11.82 -6.02 16.89
N PHE A 751 11.01 -5.75 17.90
CA PHE A 751 9.57 -6.08 17.92
C PHE A 751 8.65 -4.86 18.10
N LEU A 752 9.22 -3.67 18.30
CA LEU A 752 8.52 -2.41 18.53
C LEU A 752 8.97 -1.35 17.52
N PRO A 753 8.21 -0.27 17.31
CA PRO A 753 8.69 0.86 16.52
C PRO A 753 9.99 1.43 17.07
N ASP A 754 10.88 1.86 16.17
CA ASP A 754 12.14 2.48 16.54
C ASP A 754 11.91 3.75 17.36
N VAL A 755 12.70 3.93 18.44
CA VAL A 755 12.62 5.11 19.29
C VAL A 755 13.75 6.08 18.93
N TYR A 756 13.43 7.36 18.83
CA TYR A 756 14.38 8.43 18.55
C TYR A 756 14.56 9.28 19.82
N VAL A 757 15.77 9.28 20.36
CA VAL A 757 16.12 10.04 21.57
C VAL A 757 17.04 11.20 21.20
N PRO A 758 16.87 12.43 21.74
CA PRO A 758 17.80 13.52 21.54
C PRO A 758 19.23 13.11 21.87
N CYS A 759 20.21 13.52 21.06
CA CYS A 759 21.61 13.21 21.30
C CYS A 759 22.10 13.93 22.56
N GLU A 760 22.61 13.21 23.55
CA GLU A 760 23.10 13.73 24.81
C GLU A 760 24.29 14.68 24.64
N THR A 761 25.13 14.50 23.59
CA THR A 761 26.32 15.33 23.35
C THR A 761 25.96 16.69 22.76
N CYS A 762 25.04 16.76 21.81
CA CYS A 762 24.69 18.02 21.14
C CYS A 762 23.31 18.55 21.55
N HIS A 763 22.55 17.83 22.36
CA HIS A 763 21.20 18.20 22.80
C HIS A 763 20.26 18.61 21.63
N GLY A 764 20.28 17.83 20.55
CA GLY A 764 19.49 18.10 19.35
C GLY A 764 20.13 19.08 18.35
N ARG A 765 21.16 19.83 18.72
CA ARG A 765 21.75 20.93 17.93
C ARG A 765 22.53 20.50 16.68
N ARG A 766 22.80 19.21 16.49
CA ARG A 766 23.44 18.61 15.28
C ARG A 766 24.92 18.94 15.05
N TYR A 767 25.48 19.96 15.69
CA TYR A 767 26.85 20.46 15.50
C TYR A 767 27.74 20.26 16.71
N ASN A 768 29.06 20.35 16.48
CA ASN A 768 30.02 20.42 17.55
C ASN A 768 30.11 21.85 18.13
N ARG A 769 30.72 21.97 19.31
CA ARG A 769 30.79 23.22 20.07
C ARG A 769 31.46 24.34 19.30
N GLU A 770 32.57 24.08 18.60
CA GLU A 770 33.36 25.08 17.90
C GLU A 770 32.58 25.67 16.71
N THR A 771 31.74 24.91 16.04
CA THR A 771 30.87 25.41 14.95
C THR A 771 29.76 26.30 15.50
N LEU A 772 29.21 25.97 16.67
CA LEU A 772 28.16 26.74 17.35
C LEU A 772 28.63 28.08 17.92
N GLU A 773 29.93 28.27 18.12
CA GLU A 773 30.51 29.55 18.56
C GLU A 773 30.41 30.62 17.49
N VAL A 774 30.44 30.24 16.19
CA VAL A 774 30.27 31.18 15.08
C VAL A 774 28.84 31.71 15.05
N ARG A 775 28.68 33.04 15.14
CA ARG A 775 27.37 33.68 15.21
C ARG A 775 27.20 34.72 14.09
N PHE A 776 25.95 34.80 13.60
CA PHE A 776 25.49 35.87 12.73
C PHE A 776 24.32 36.59 13.40
N LYS A 777 24.40 37.89 13.60
CA LYS A 777 23.44 38.68 14.39
C LYS A 777 23.09 38.02 15.75
N GLY A 778 24.09 37.46 16.43
CA GLY A 778 23.95 36.81 17.75
C GLY A 778 23.42 35.37 17.72
N LYS A 779 22.98 34.83 16.59
CA LYS A 779 22.45 33.47 16.44
C LYS A 779 23.49 32.52 15.85
N SER A 780 23.63 31.32 16.38
CA SER A 780 24.39 30.22 15.80
C SER A 780 23.66 29.59 14.64
N ILE A 781 24.33 28.75 13.85
CA ILE A 781 23.66 28.03 12.75
C ILE A 781 22.61 27.03 13.22
N ALA A 782 22.74 26.46 14.44
CA ALA A 782 21.71 25.62 15.02
C ALA A 782 20.47 26.43 15.44
N ASP A 783 20.67 27.64 15.99
CA ASP A 783 19.55 28.53 16.34
C ASP A 783 18.74 28.91 15.09
N VAL A 784 19.37 29.02 13.92
CA VAL A 784 18.65 29.25 12.64
C VAL A 784 17.80 28.06 12.25
N LEU A 785 18.24 26.83 12.50
CA LEU A 785 17.41 25.64 12.20
C LEU A 785 16.19 25.53 13.13
N GLU A 786 16.27 26.10 14.33
CA GLU A 786 15.15 26.14 15.28
C GLU A 786 14.14 27.27 15.00
N MET A 787 14.51 28.26 14.19
CA MET A 787 13.58 29.33 13.81
C MET A 787 12.43 28.78 12.99
N SER A 788 11.22 29.36 13.21
CA SER A 788 10.09 29.23 12.30
C SER A 788 10.40 29.94 10.97
N VAL A 789 9.63 29.64 9.92
CA VAL A 789 9.76 30.36 8.63
C VAL A 789 9.52 31.85 8.81
N GLU A 790 8.52 32.24 9.61
CA GLU A 790 8.18 33.62 9.91
C GLU A 790 9.34 34.36 10.58
N GLU A 791 9.89 33.83 11.69
CA GLU A 791 11.03 34.38 12.39
C GLU A 791 12.27 34.51 11.48
N ALA A 792 12.52 33.47 10.66
CA ALA A 792 13.65 33.45 9.74
C ALA A 792 13.47 34.50 8.62
N LEU A 793 12.25 34.74 8.14
CA LEU A 793 11.94 35.75 7.13
C LEU A 793 12.26 37.14 7.63
N GLU A 794 11.93 37.46 8.88
CA GLU A 794 12.28 38.71 9.54
C GLU A 794 13.82 38.81 9.73
N PHE A 795 14.45 37.78 10.30
CA PHE A 795 15.86 37.71 10.60
C PHE A 795 16.74 37.92 9.35
N PHE A 796 16.38 37.31 8.23
CA PHE A 796 17.09 37.38 6.96
C PHE A 796 16.51 38.40 5.97
N SER A 797 15.67 39.34 6.41
CA SER A 797 14.96 40.30 5.56
C SER A 797 15.86 41.06 4.57
N LYS A 798 17.14 41.31 4.97
CA LYS A 798 18.14 42.04 4.16
C LYS A 798 19.02 41.11 3.30
N ILE A 799 18.80 39.82 3.24
CA ILE A 799 19.58 38.86 2.45
C ILE A 799 18.74 38.32 1.31
N PRO A 800 18.78 38.87 0.09
CA PRO A 800 17.81 38.60 -0.96
C PRO A 800 17.69 37.13 -1.36
N LYS A 801 18.81 36.40 -1.44
CA LYS A 801 18.82 34.97 -1.82
C LYS A 801 18.10 34.09 -0.79
N ILE A 802 18.29 34.35 0.50
CA ILE A 802 17.65 33.62 1.59
C ILE A 802 16.18 34.05 1.69
N ARG A 803 15.91 35.36 1.70
CA ARG A 803 14.58 35.94 1.78
C ARG A 803 13.65 35.38 0.70
N ARG A 804 14.08 35.28 -0.55
CA ARG A 804 13.26 34.78 -1.66
C ARG A 804 12.76 33.36 -1.38
N ARG A 805 13.61 32.45 -0.86
CA ARG A 805 13.21 31.07 -0.55
C ARG A 805 12.31 30.99 0.68
N LEU A 806 12.56 31.81 1.69
CA LEU A 806 11.68 31.91 2.84
C LEU A 806 10.30 32.46 2.45
N GLN A 807 10.27 33.43 1.54
CA GLN A 807 9.01 33.99 1.02
C GLN A 807 8.17 32.91 0.32
N THR A 808 8.76 32.01 -0.45
CA THR A 808 7.99 30.92 -1.07
C THR A 808 7.41 29.94 -0.04
N LEU A 809 8.10 29.69 1.07
CA LEU A 809 7.55 28.88 2.19
C LEU A 809 6.41 29.60 2.91
N HIS A 810 6.54 30.92 3.09
CA HIS A 810 5.48 31.76 3.65
C HIS A 810 4.24 31.80 2.74
N ASP A 811 4.43 32.00 1.43
CA ASP A 811 3.36 32.09 0.44
C ASP A 811 2.48 30.82 0.39
N VAL A 812 3.07 29.63 0.65
CA VAL A 812 2.31 28.38 0.73
C VAL A 812 1.72 28.09 2.13
N GLY A 813 1.76 29.07 3.05
CA GLY A 813 1.17 28.96 4.38
C GLY A 813 1.94 28.07 5.37
N LEU A 814 3.28 28.02 5.26
CA LEU A 814 4.15 27.24 6.15
C LEU A 814 4.91 28.13 7.16
N ASP A 815 4.31 29.21 7.61
CA ASP A 815 4.92 30.18 8.52
C ASP A 815 5.40 29.57 9.83
N TYR A 816 4.65 28.63 10.35
CA TYR A 816 4.80 28.01 11.66
C TYR A 816 5.83 26.88 11.72
N ILE A 817 6.23 26.27 10.59
CA ILE A 817 7.17 25.15 10.60
C ILE A 817 8.59 25.65 10.91
N ARG A 818 9.37 24.84 11.64
CA ARG A 818 10.79 25.14 11.89
C ARG A 818 11.64 24.72 10.70
N LEU A 819 12.64 25.54 10.36
CA LEU A 819 13.54 25.30 9.24
C LEU A 819 14.28 23.94 9.33
N GLY A 820 14.66 23.52 10.53
CA GLY A 820 15.34 22.27 10.83
C GLY A 820 14.43 21.10 11.19
N GLN A 821 13.10 21.25 11.13
CA GLN A 821 12.15 20.21 11.45
C GLN A 821 12.41 18.94 10.61
N PRO A 822 12.58 17.76 11.23
CA PRO A 822 12.84 16.52 10.50
C PRO A 822 11.71 16.19 9.52
N ALA A 823 12.07 15.72 8.33
CA ALA A 823 11.09 15.32 7.29
C ALA A 823 10.09 14.27 7.77
N THR A 824 10.48 13.44 8.72
CA THR A 824 9.64 12.38 9.30
C THR A 824 8.55 12.87 10.25
N THR A 825 8.64 14.13 10.69
CA THR A 825 7.65 14.75 11.59
C THR A 825 6.64 15.62 10.85
N LEU A 826 6.89 15.92 9.57
CA LEU A 826 5.97 16.68 8.74
C LEU A 826 4.73 15.84 8.39
N SER A 827 3.57 16.48 8.35
CA SER A 827 2.36 15.89 7.76
C SER A 827 2.50 15.74 6.24
N GLY A 828 1.65 14.91 5.61
CA GLY A 828 1.65 14.75 4.14
C GLY A 828 1.43 16.07 3.42
N GLY A 829 0.48 16.89 3.87
CA GLY A 829 0.20 18.20 3.30
C GLY A 829 1.33 19.22 3.52
N GLU A 830 2.01 19.21 4.68
CA GLU A 830 3.20 20.04 4.91
C GLU A 830 4.35 19.66 3.98
N ALA A 831 4.63 18.36 3.84
CA ALA A 831 5.66 17.86 2.93
C ALA A 831 5.38 18.27 1.48
N GLN A 832 4.13 18.19 1.04
CA GLN A 832 3.69 18.60 -0.28
C GLN A 832 3.89 20.10 -0.51
N ARG A 833 3.50 20.94 0.46
CA ARG A 833 3.71 22.40 0.38
C ARG A 833 5.18 22.79 0.39
N VAL A 834 6.05 22.08 1.13
CA VAL A 834 7.51 22.28 1.05
C VAL A 834 8.04 21.97 -0.35
N LYS A 835 7.55 20.91 -1.00
CA LYS A 835 7.89 20.56 -2.39
C LYS A 835 7.45 21.68 -3.35
N LEU A 836 6.21 22.15 -3.21
CA LEU A 836 5.68 23.26 -4.00
C LEU A 836 6.53 24.52 -3.83
N ALA A 837 6.87 24.91 -2.59
CA ALA A 837 7.72 26.06 -2.30
C ALA A 837 9.11 25.93 -2.94
N ALA A 838 9.70 24.74 -2.94
CA ALA A 838 10.99 24.49 -3.58
C ALA A 838 10.91 24.70 -5.11
N GLU A 839 9.83 24.26 -5.76
CA GLU A 839 9.66 24.48 -7.21
C GLU A 839 9.37 25.94 -7.53
N LEU A 840 8.55 26.64 -6.74
CA LEU A 840 8.28 28.08 -6.88
C LEU A 840 9.55 28.96 -6.75
N SER A 841 10.53 28.48 -5.99
CA SER A 841 11.80 29.20 -5.83
C SER A 841 12.68 29.19 -7.09
N LYS A 842 12.41 28.30 -8.06
CA LYS A 842 13.13 28.16 -9.33
C LYS A 842 12.59 29.16 -10.37
N ILE A 843 13.34 29.35 -11.45
CA ILE A 843 12.91 30.19 -12.58
C ILE A 843 11.92 29.37 -13.39
N ALA A 844 10.70 29.88 -13.53
CA ALA A 844 9.67 29.25 -14.36
C ALA A 844 9.97 29.50 -15.85
N THR A 845 9.77 28.47 -16.67
CA THR A 845 9.88 28.56 -18.14
C THR A 845 8.55 28.91 -18.81
N GLY A 846 7.42 28.78 -18.08
CA GLY A 846 6.08 28.98 -18.61
C GLY A 846 5.54 27.80 -19.42
N ARG A 847 6.26 26.67 -19.45
CA ARG A 847 5.91 25.45 -20.19
C ARG A 847 6.03 24.20 -19.32
N THR A 848 5.89 24.34 -18.01
CA THR A 848 5.98 23.24 -17.06
C THR A 848 4.58 22.69 -16.76
N LEU A 849 4.45 21.36 -16.76
CA LEU A 849 3.27 20.67 -16.22
C LEU A 849 3.51 20.36 -14.75
N TYR A 850 2.68 20.92 -13.88
CA TYR A 850 2.62 20.59 -12.45
C TYR A 850 1.47 19.64 -12.21
N ILE A 851 1.76 18.54 -11.55
CA ILE A 851 0.76 17.54 -11.13
C ILE A 851 0.73 17.53 -9.61
N LEU A 852 -0.45 17.76 -9.03
CA LEU A 852 -0.67 17.76 -7.59
C LEU A 852 -1.75 16.73 -7.24
N ASP A 853 -1.48 15.91 -6.23
CA ASP A 853 -2.43 14.90 -5.74
C ASP A 853 -2.97 15.33 -4.39
N GLU A 854 -4.27 15.66 -4.34
CA GLU A 854 -5.03 16.14 -3.18
C GLU A 854 -4.29 17.20 -2.34
N PRO A 855 -3.92 18.35 -2.93
CA PRO A 855 -3.10 19.35 -2.24
C PRO A 855 -3.79 20.06 -1.07
N THR A 856 -5.09 19.90 -0.91
CA THR A 856 -5.86 20.51 0.21
C THR A 856 -5.94 19.63 1.44
N THR A 857 -5.33 18.45 1.41
CA THR A 857 -5.31 17.53 2.55
C THR A 857 -4.80 18.21 3.82
N GLY A 858 -5.60 18.19 4.89
CA GLY A 858 -5.24 18.79 6.19
C GLY A 858 -5.24 20.31 6.23
N LEU A 859 -5.86 20.98 5.26
CA LEU A 859 -5.92 22.44 5.18
C LEU A 859 -7.26 22.99 5.64
N HIS A 860 -7.17 24.02 6.48
CA HIS A 860 -8.30 24.88 6.78
C HIS A 860 -8.66 25.77 5.56
N PHE A 861 -9.89 26.23 5.44
CA PHE A 861 -10.37 27.09 4.33
C PHE A 861 -9.45 28.28 4.05
N ALA A 862 -8.94 28.96 5.08
CA ALA A 862 -8.03 30.09 4.91
C ALA A 862 -6.64 29.68 4.36
N ASP A 863 -6.20 28.45 4.62
CA ASP A 863 -4.95 27.91 4.06
C ASP A 863 -5.17 27.48 2.61
N ILE A 864 -6.38 26.96 2.27
CA ILE A 864 -6.79 26.64 0.89
C ILE A 864 -6.78 27.90 0.04
N GLU A 865 -7.32 29.02 0.54
CA GLU A 865 -7.32 30.31 -0.16
C GLU A 865 -5.91 30.75 -0.54
N LYS A 866 -4.92 30.68 0.39
CA LYS A 866 -3.51 30.98 0.11
C LYS A 866 -2.90 30.03 -0.93
N LEU A 867 -3.19 28.73 -0.82
CA LEU A 867 -2.71 27.75 -1.78
C LEU A 867 -3.24 28.03 -3.19
N LEU A 868 -4.52 28.37 -3.33
CA LEU A 868 -5.15 28.70 -4.61
C LEU A 868 -4.53 29.93 -5.25
N GLU A 869 -4.21 31.00 -4.49
CA GLU A 869 -3.46 32.16 -4.99
C GLU A 869 -2.11 31.76 -5.61
N VAL A 870 -1.42 30.81 -4.97
CA VAL A 870 -0.15 30.30 -5.47
C VAL A 870 -0.32 29.50 -6.76
N LEU A 871 -1.31 28.61 -6.83
CA LEU A 871 -1.60 27.79 -8.01
C LEU A 871 -2.04 28.68 -9.20
N GLN A 872 -2.88 29.67 -8.97
CA GLN A 872 -3.30 30.63 -10.00
C GLN A 872 -2.09 31.42 -10.55
N ARG A 873 -1.19 31.89 -9.69
CA ARG A 873 0.07 32.56 -10.13
C ARG A 873 0.94 31.66 -11.02
N LEU A 874 0.99 30.34 -10.75
CA LEU A 874 1.72 29.38 -11.60
C LEU A 874 1.12 29.30 -13.01
N VAL A 875 -0.21 29.25 -13.08
CA VAL A 875 -0.93 29.20 -14.36
C VAL A 875 -0.78 30.53 -15.12
N ASP A 876 -0.91 31.67 -14.43
CA ASP A 876 -0.71 33.01 -15.01
C ASP A 876 0.71 33.20 -15.58
N ALA A 877 1.70 32.50 -15.02
CA ALA A 877 3.05 32.44 -15.57
C ALA A 877 3.18 31.55 -16.82
N GLY A 878 2.08 30.99 -17.35
CA GLY A 878 2.00 30.18 -18.56
C GLY A 878 2.09 28.66 -18.36
N ASN A 879 2.27 28.19 -17.13
CA ASN A 879 2.36 26.76 -16.84
C ASN A 879 0.98 26.09 -16.86
N THR A 880 0.96 24.77 -16.99
CA THR A 880 -0.24 23.94 -16.81
C THR A 880 -0.21 23.33 -15.42
N VAL A 881 -1.34 23.41 -14.73
CA VAL A 881 -1.50 22.80 -13.41
C VAL A 881 -2.62 21.78 -13.47
N VAL A 882 -2.33 20.52 -13.21
CA VAL A 882 -3.30 19.41 -13.10
C VAL A 882 -3.39 19.00 -11.63
N VAL A 883 -4.60 19.05 -11.09
CA VAL A 883 -4.86 18.75 -9.67
C VAL A 883 -5.89 17.62 -9.58
N ILE A 884 -5.56 16.56 -8.85
CA ILE A 884 -6.55 15.56 -8.43
C ILE A 884 -7.20 16.10 -7.15
N GLU A 885 -8.50 16.32 -7.14
CA GLU A 885 -9.16 16.97 -6.00
C GLU A 885 -10.62 16.53 -5.77
N HIS A 886 -11.03 16.67 -4.51
CA HIS A 886 -12.39 16.46 -4.02
C HIS A 886 -12.99 17.72 -3.38
N ASN A 887 -12.15 18.70 -3.04
CA ASN A 887 -12.56 19.94 -2.42
C ASN A 887 -13.25 20.86 -3.45
N LEU A 888 -14.50 21.20 -3.20
CA LEU A 888 -15.31 22.00 -4.13
C LEU A 888 -14.77 23.43 -4.32
N ASP A 889 -14.09 23.99 -3.32
CA ASP A 889 -13.48 25.31 -3.41
C ASP A 889 -12.30 25.33 -4.39
N VAL A 890 -11.58 24.22 -4.53
CA VAL A 890 -10.53 24.06 -5.54
C VAL A 890 -11.12 23.76 -6.91
N ILE A 891 -12.10 22.86 -6.97
CA ILE A 891 -12.72 22.42 -8.22
C ILE A 891 -13.38 23.60 -8.93
N LYS A 892 -14.08 24.48 -8.19
CA LYS A 892 -14.69 25.69 -8.79
C LYS A 892 -13.68 26.73 -9.30
N GLN A 893 -12.40 26.63 -8.91
CA GLN A 893 -11.30 27.48 -9.37
C GLN A 893 -10.68 27.02 -10.70
N ALA A 894 -10.95 25.78 -11.13
CA ALA A 894 -10.37 25.22 -12.32
C ALA A 894 -10.90 25.87 -13.60
N ASP A 895 -10.05 26.01 -14.62
CA ASP A 895 -10.48 26.41 -15.97
C ASP A 895 -11.13 25.23 -16.73
N TRP A 896 -10.76 24.01 -16.34
CA TRP A 896 -11.18 22.78 -17.01
C TRP A 896 -11.28 21.63 -16.01
N ILE A 897 -12.30 20.80 -16.16
CA ILE A 897 -12.52 19.62 -15.31
C ILE A 897 -12.55 18.38 -16.20
N VAL A 898 -11.96 17.29 -15.70
CA VAL A 898 -12.12 15.93 -16.16
C VAL A 898 -12.72 15.11 -15.03
N ASP A 899 -14.00 14.74 -15.15
CA ASP A 899 -14.72 13.99 -14.13
C ASP A 899 -14.80 12.50 -14.48
N LEU A 900 -14.27 11.65 -13.60
CA LEU A 900 -14.20 10.21 -13.76
C LEU A 900 -15.22 9.50 -12.87
N GLY A 901 -15.84 8.46 -13.40
CA GLY A 901 -16.85 7.69 -12.69
C GLY A 901 -17.36 6.49 -13.47
N PRO A 902 -18.67 6.15 -13.35
CA PRO A 902 -19.65 6.74 -12.42
C PRO A 902 -19.41 6.34 -10.96
N GLU A 903 -18.80 5.17 -10.72
CA GLU A 903 -18.52 4.60 -9.40
C GLU A 903 -17.02 4.36 -9.18
N GLY A 904 -16.64 3.77 -8.05
CA GLY A 904 -15.29 3.29 -7.77
C GLY A 904 -15.04 1.86 -8.24
N GLY A 905 -13.77 1.46 -8.41
CA GLY A 905 -13.36 0.11 -8.77
C GLY A 905 -13.82 -0.31 -10.17
N GLU A 906 -14.30 -1.53 -10.32
CA GLU A 906 -14.72 -2.10 -11.63
C GLU A 906 -15.86 -1.34 -12.31
N ALA A 907 -16.74 -0.72 -11.53
CA ALA A 907 -17.86 0.07 -12.03
C ALA A 907 -17.47 1.52 -12.38
N GLY A 908 -16.20 1.89 -12.18
CA GLY A 908 -15.63 3.18 -12.56
C GLY A 908 -14.80 3.13 -13.83
N GLY A 909 -13.89 4.09 -13.97
CA GLY A 909 -12.90 4.12 -15.04
C GLY A 909 -13.37 4.71 -16.36
N GLU A 910 -14.50 5.41 -16.37
CA GLU A 910 -15.05 6.12 -17.53
C GLU A 910 -14.96 7.63 -17.32
N VAL A 911 -14.94 8.39 -18.42
CA VAL A 911 -15.08 9.85 -18.40
C VAL A 911 -16.56 10.19 -18.41
N ILE A 912 -17.06 10.81 -17.34
CA ILE A 912 -18.48 11.17 -17.19
C ILE A 912 -18.75 12.56 -17.75
N ALA A 913 -17.87 13.51 -17.47
CA ALA A 913 -18.02 14.88 -17.91
C ALA A 913 -16.65 15.53 -18.15
N VAL A 914 -16.57 16.41 -19.13
CA VAL A 914 -15.39 17.21 -19.46
C VAL A 914 -15.85 18.61 -19.83
N GLY A 915 -15.14 19.64 -19.38
CA GLY A 915 -15.47 21.01 -19.72
C GLY A 915 -15.14 21.98 -18.60
N THR A 916 -15.71 23.19 -18.67
CA THR A 916 -15.62 24.16 -17.59
C THR A 916 -16.41 23.67 -16.35
N PRO A 917 -16.12 24.19 -15.14
CA PRO A 917 -16.93 23.87 -13.97
C PRO A 917 -18.45 24.09 -14.18
N GLU A 918 -18.79 25.09 -14.97
CA GLU A 918 -20.15 25.42 -15.34
C GLU A 918 -20.80 24.34 -16.23
N ASP A 919 -20.03 23.78 -17.17
CA ASP A 919 -20.49 22.70 -18.07
C ASP A 919 -20.71 21.41 -17.28
N VAL A 920 -19.73 21.02 -16.46
CA VAL A 920 -19.80 19.80 -15.63
C VAL A 920 -20.95 19.88 -14.63
N ALA A 921 -21.24 21.06 -14.09
CA ALA A 921 -22.38 21.26 -13.18
C ALA A 921 -23.75 21.00 -13.86
N GLN A 922 -23.86 20.96 -15.19
CA GLN A 922 -25.09 20.68 -15.92
C GLN A 922 -25.29 19.17 -16.18
N VAL A 923 -24.23 18.36 -16.07
CA VAL A 923 -24.29 16.91 -16.31
C VAL A 923 -24.93 16.22 -15.11
N GLU A 924 -26.05 15.54 -15.32
CA GLU A 924 -26.81 14.88 -14.23
C GLU A 924 -26.10 13.65 -13.69
N GLU A 925 -25.40 12.91 -14.53
CA GLU A 925 -24.64 11.71 -14.17
C GLU A 925 -23.39 12.02 -13.38
N SER A 926 -22.90 13.28 -13.41
CA SER A 926 -21.74 13.71 -12.65
C SER A 926 -22.09 13.95 -11.20
N HIS A 927 -21.61 13.11 -10.30
CA HIS A 927 -21.74 13.33 -8.88
C HIS A 927 -21.02 14.63 -8.45
N THR A 928 -19.83 14.88 -9.00
CA THR A 928 -19.11 16.15 -8.76
C THR A 928 -19.92 17.34 -9.22
N GLY A 929 -20.55 17.26 -10.42
CA GLY A 929 -21.39 18.32 -10.96
C GLY A 929 -22.58 18.67 -10.09
N GLN A 930 -23.23 17.67 -9.50
CA GLN A 930 -24.37 17.88 -8.59
C GLN A 930 -24.01 18.76 -7.38
N TYR A 931 -22.87 18.49 -6.71
CA TYR A 931 -22.39 19.30 -5.58
C TYR A 931 -21.82 20.65 -6.01
N LEU A 932 -21.22 20.70 -7.20
CA LEU A 932 -20.59 21.92 -7.72
C LEU A 932 -21.60 23.03 -8.04
N ARG A 933 -22.85 22.68 -8.39
CA ARG A 933 -23.95 23.66 -8.62
C ARG A 933 -24.12 24.63 -7.46
N GLY A 934 -24.13 24.10 -6.23
CA GLY A 934 -24.24 24.90 -5.01
C GLY A 934 -23.03 25.80 -4.80
N ALA A 935 -21.82 25.23 -4.92
CA ALA A 935 -20.57 25.94 -4.72
C ALA A 935 -20.33 27.09 -5.73
N LEU A 936 -20.75 26.93 -6.99
CA LEU A 936 -20.68 27.94 -8.02
C LEU A 936 -21.69 29.09 -7.76
N ALA A 937 -22.92 28.77 -7.35
CA ALA A 937 -23.94 29.76 -7.04
C ALA A 937 -23.50 30.64 -5.86
N GLU A 938 -22.95 30.03 -4.81
CA GLU A 938 -22.44 30.73 -3.64
C GLU A 938 -21.20 31.59 -3.94
N GLY A 939 -20.27 31.10 -4.76
CA GLY A 939 -19.04 31.79 -5.15
C GLY A 939 -19.28 33.04 -6.02
N ARG A 940 -20.33 33.04 -6.87
CA ARG A 940 -20.69 34.20 -7.70
C ARG A 940 -21.28 35.35 -6.89
N VAL A 941 -22.01 35.06 -5.82
CA VAL A 941 -22.51 36.07 -4.91
C VAL A 941 -21.36 36.80 -4.22
N ALA A 942 -20.27 36.11 -3.89
CA ALA A 942 -19.09 36.74 -3.27
C ALA A 942 -18.30 37.67 -4.22
N ALA A 943 -18.29 37.36 -5.52
CA ALA A 943 -17.62 38.20 -6.51
C ALA A 943 -18.39 39.49 -6.84
N ALA A 944 -19.68 39.52 -6.56
CA ALA A 944 -20.56 40.67 -6.78
C ALA A 944 -20.71 41.62 -5.56
N ALA A 945 -20.27 41.19 -4.38
CA ALA A 945 -20.27 41.96 -3.16
C ALA A 945 -18.89 42.56 -2.84
#